data_45aad41cba608ffd9f3c659a612c875a
#
_entry.id   45aad41cba608ffd9f3c659a612c875a
#
_cell.length_a   1.000
_cell.length_b   1.000
_cell.length_c   1.000
_cell.angle_alpha   90.00
_cell.angle_beta   90.00
_cell.angle_gamma   90.00
#
_symmetry.space_group_name_H-M   'P 1'
#
loop_
_entity.id
_entity.type
_entity.pdbx_description
1 polymer ?
#
loop_
_entity_poly.entity_id
_entity_poly.type
_entity_poly.pdbx_seq_one_letter_code
_entity_poly.pdbx_strand_id
1 'polypeptide(L)'
;MKKITVVFAAWLVSVAGLAQDVKMEFFTPRIVHVVKGQPTKTLVVTAKPETVAVTQKGNMMSSGELTVKWDAQGNVTFLTPKGKVLLREKPSTFNHRPTQTFLLDKDEAIYGLGTIQNGKMNRRGEHKRMEQSNLEDFQNVLQSIKGWGIYWENYSPTQFDDGPDGMTFTSETGEGVDYYFMYGGSADGVIAQMRHLTGDVPMFPLWTYGYWQSKERYKTAAETESIVDKYRELQVPLDGIIQDWQYWGSNYLWNAMDFLSEDFSNGPQMIKNVHAKHAHFMISIWASFGPQTQQFRELNEKGLLLPFATWPQSGLSHIWPPRMDYPSGVKVYDAFSPVARDIYWKYLKTLFDYGTDAWWMDSTDPDFFDPRESDYEHPVYGGTWRSQRNAFPLETVRGIYQSQRKDYPDSPKRVFIMTRSSYAGQQHYGSNMWSGDVASSWDMLRKQVPAGLSFSLTGNPNFNTDIGGFFCNAYNTRGPGSAPKNPQFQELYVRWMQYGLFCPVFRSHGADAPREIWQFGKKGEPVYDAIEKMIRLRYRLIPYLYSTAWQVTSNNASYLRPLFSDFAQDKRVWDMTDEFLFGNSILAAPIVDPQYTEEKVIREDAMTGWDRNQLTMDNGQLTVDWTETKTATKYLPKGADWYDFWTNERYKGGRDVSLQTTLDRVPMFVRAGSILPLGPVMQYVGEKTWENLELHVYPGANGEFTLYEDEGDSYNYERGAYSTITFRWNDRARTLTIGERHGSYPGMLMNRQFTVVLPDGTIRTVNYNGLEQTVSL
;
A
#
# COMPACT_ATOMS: atom_id res chain seq x y z
N MET A 1 31.00 -29.71 -33.00
CA MET A 1 30.15 -29.92 -31.82
C MET A 1 28.77 -29.34 -32.14
N LYS A 2 27.79 -30.24 -32.35
CA LYS A 2 26.44 -29.84 -32.74
C LYS A 2 25.74 -29.19 -31.56
N LYS A 3 25.28 -27.94 -31.72
CA LYS A 3 24.31 -27.30 -30.82
C LYS A 3 22.99 -28.05 -30.97
N ILE A 4 22.58 -28.81 -29.99
CA ILE A 4 21.24 -29.39 -29.94
C ILE A 4 20.36 -28.30 -29.29
N THR A 5 19.60 -27.57 -30.08
CA THR A 5 18.51 -26.75 -29.60
C THR A 5 17.33 -27.69 -29.40
N VAL A 6 17.02 -28.02 -28.16
CA VAL A 6 15.86 -28.83 -27.82
C VAL A 6 14.76 -27.85 -27.37
N VAL A 7 13.73 -27.73 -28.17
CA VAL A 7 12.49 -27.02 -27.83
C VAL A 7 11.65 -27.99 -27.00
N PHE A 8 11.51 -27.77 -25.72
CA PHE A 8 10.61 -28.53 -24.86
C PHE A 8 9.52 -27.62 -24.28
N ALA A 9 8.30 -28.12 -24.35
CA ALA A 9 7.19 -27.66 -23.52
C ALA A 9 7.54 -27.86 -22.01
N ALA A 10 7.12 -26.95 -21.14
CA ALA A 10 7.34 -26.92 -19.70
C ALA A 10 7.77 -28.28 -19.09
N TRP A 11 9.06 -28.48 -18.85
CA TRP A 11 9.59 -29.69 -18.22
C TRP A 11 10.27 -29.32 -16.92
N LEU A 12 9.73 -29.83 -15.82
CA LEU A 12 10.48 -29.94 -14.57
C LEU A 12 11.75 -30.79 -14.88
N VAL A 13 12.92 -30.20 -14.88
CA VAL A 13 14.16 -30.94 -14.95
C VAL A 13 14.44 -31.51 -13.58
N SER A 14 14.01 -32.73 -13.32
CA SER A 14 14.53 -33.53 -12.22
C SER A 14 15.99 -33.83 -12.53
N VAL A 15 16.91 -33.29 -11.73
CA VAL A 15 18.35 -33.56 -11.89
C VAL A 15 18.65 -34.92 -11.26
N ALA A 16 18.45 -35.99 -12.06
CA ALA A 16 18.76 -37.34 -11.62
C ALA A 16 20.25 -37.46 -11.23
N GLY A 17 20.53 -37.94 -10.01
CA GLY A 17 21.85 -38.16 -9.49
C GLY A 17 22.35 -37.21 -8.41
N LEU A 18 21.50 -36.27 -7.96
CA LEU A 18 21.79 -35.43 -6.78
C LEU A 18 21.40 -36.14 -5.47
N ALA A 19 22.11 -35.83 -4.40
CA ALA A 19 21.81 -36.34 -3.06
C ALA A 19 20.46 -35.84 -2.51
N GLN A 20 19.86 -34.86 -3.14
CA GLN A 20 18.57 -34.25 -2.82
C GLN A 20 17.72 -34.16 -4.10
N ASP A 21 16.38 -34.29 -3.97
CA ASP A 21 15.43 -34.16 -5.06
C ASP A 21 15.22 -32.67 -5.38
N VAL A 22 16.05 -32.09 -6.24
CA VAL A 22 16.03 -30.68 -6.64
C VAL A 22 15.35 -30.55 -8.00
N LYS A 23 14.30 -29.76 -8.07
CA LYS A 23 13.58 -29.42 -9.30
C LYS A 23 13.76 -27.94 -9.60
N MET A 24 14.09 -27.61 -10.84
CA MET A 24 14.24 -26.24 -11.33
C MET A 24 13.50 -26.08 -12.65
N GLU A 25 12.72 -25.01 -12.76
CA GLU A 25 11.97 -24.68 -13.95
C GLU A 25 12.14 -23.20 -14.27
N PHE A 26 12.46 -22.87 -15.53
CA PHE A 26 12.29 -21.51 -16.01
C PHE A 26 10.79 -21.24 -16.18
N PHE A 27 10.21 -20.55 -15.20
CA PHE A 27 8.80 -20.13 -15.22
C PHE A 27 8.54 -19.09 -16.33
N THR A 28 9.50 -18.19 -16.51
CA THR A 28 9.64 -17.25 -17.63
C THR A 28 11.13 -17.17 -17.99
N PRO A 29 11.55 -16.46 -19.06
CA PRO A 29 12.98 -16.22 -19.31
C PRO A 29 13.74 -15.56 -18.15
N ARG A 30 13.05 -14.91 -17.22
CA ARG A 30 13.61 -14.14 -16.08
C ARG A 30 13.22 -14.65 -14.70
N ILE A 31 12.37 -15.67 -14.63
CA ILE A 31 11.93 -16.27 -13.37
C ILE A 31 12.29 -17.75 -13.36
N VAL A 32 12.92 -18.19 -12.27
CA VAL A 32 13.20 -19.61 -12.04
C VAL A 32 12.49 -20.05 -10.77
N HIS A 33 11.66 -21.07 -10.88
CA HIS A 33 11.05 -21.77 -9.75
C HIS A 33 11.99 -22.88 -9.29
N VAL A 34 12.34 -22.90 -8.00
CA VAL A 34 13.23 -23.87 -7.37
C VAL A 34 12.47 -24.58 -6.27
N VAL A 35 12.43 -25.90 -6.33
CA VAL A 35 11.81 -26.78 -5.34
C VAL A 35 12.81 -27.84 -4.88
N LYS A 36 12.96 -28.00 -3.57
CA LYS A 36 13.75 -29.08 -2.95
C LYS A 36 12.86 -29.82 -1.95
N GLY A 37 12.58 -31.08 -2.23
CA GLY A 37 11.55 -31.85 -1.54
C GLY A 37 10.18 -31.69 -2.21
N GLN A 38 9.12 -31.52 -1.42
CA GLN A 38 7.77 -31.36 -1.95
C GLN A 38 7.41 -29.87 -2.19
N PRO A 39 6.75 -29.55 -3.30
CA PRO A 39 6.31 -28.19 -3.56
C PRO A 39 5.16 -27.78 -2.64
N THR A 40 5.11 -26.52 -2.29
CA THR A 40 3.97 -25.90 -1.63
C THR A 40 2.80 -25.79 -2.63
N LYS A 41 1.59 -26.12 -2.18
CA LYS A 41 0.39 -25.81 -2.98
C LYS A 41 0.18 -24.32 -2.97
N THR A 42 0.42 -23.67 -4.10
CA THR A 42 0.35 -22.21 -4.17
C THR A 42 -1.04 -21.64 -3.91
N LEU A 43 -1.12 -20.60 -3.08
CA LEU A 43 -2.26 -19.70 -2.90
C LEU A 43 -2.03 -18.37 -3.62
N VAL A 44 -0.81 -18.04 -4.00
CA VAL A 44 -0.34 -16.72 -4.41
C VAL A 44 -0.10 -16.65 -5.92
N VAL A 45 0.59 -17.65 -6.49
CA VAL A 45 0.95 -17.64 -7.91
C VAL A 45 -0.26 -17.98 -8.76
N THR A 46 -0.70 -17.02 -9.57
CA THR A 46 -1.87 -17.15 -10.46
C THR A 46 -1.47 -17.42 -11.91
N ALA A 47 -0.26 -17.05 -12.32
CA ALA A 47 0.27 -17.27 -13.63
C ALA A 47 0.60 -18.76 -13.87
N LYS A 48 0.73 -19.12 -15.13
CA LYS A 48 1.21 -20.45 -15.56
C LYS A 48 2.60 -20.31 -16.14
N PRO A 49 3.46 -21.35 -16.00
CA PRO A 49 4.77 -21.36 -16.64
C PRO A 49 4.67 -21.11 -18.14
N GLU A 50 5.56 -20.29 -18.66
CA GLU A 50 5.71 -20.06 -20.10
C GLU A 50 6.52 -21.17 -20.76
N THR A 51 6.37 -21.34 -22.08
CA THR A 51 7.30 -22.16 -22.85
C THR A 51 8.59 -21.39 -23.10
N VAL A 52 9.65 -21.71 -22.34
CA VAL A 52 10.94 -21.03 -22.43
C VAL A 52 11.95 -21.84 -23.22
N ALA A 53 12.60 -21.22 -24.19
CA ALA A 53 13.72 -21.83 -24.90
C ALA A 53 14.96 -21.84 -23.97
N VAL A 54 15.35 -23.02 -23.52
CA VAL A 54 16.46 -23.23 -22.60
C VAL A 54 17.61 -23.95 -23.27
N THR A 55 18.84 -23.45 -23.11
CA THR A 55 20.06 -24.18 -23.48
C THR A 55 20.69 -24.78 -22.24
N GLN A 56 21.01 -26.07 -22.28
CA GLN A 56 21.69 -26.78 -21.19
C GLN A 56 23.08 -27.23 -21.59
N LYS A 57 24.06 -27.04 -20.68
CA LYS A 57 25.43 -27.54 -20.85
C LYS A 57 25.94 -28.00 -19.49
N GLY A 58 26.05 -29.31 -19.29
CA GLY A 58 26.44 -29.91 -18.02
C GLY A 58 25.46 -29.51 -16.89
N ASN A 59 25.98 -28.92 -15.82
CA ASN A 59 25.22 -28.44 -14.68
C ASN A 59 24.82 -26.94 -14.79
N MET A 60 24.53 -26.48 -15.99
CA MET A 60 24.15 -25.08 -16.25
C MET A 60 23.01 -25.05 -17.27
N MET A 61 22.00 -24.23 -17.01
CA MET A 61 20.88 -23.90 -17.91
C MET A 61 20.80 -22.39 -18.14
N SER A 62 20.40 -21.97 -19.32
CA SER A 62 20.22 -20.55 -19.67
C SER A 62 19.01 -20.34 -20.57
N SER A 63 18.18 -19.35 -20.24
CA SER A 63 17.12 -18.81 -21.09
C SER A 63 17.63 -17.77 -22.12
N GLY A 64 18.90 -17.35 -22.00
CA GLY A 64 19.44 -16.20 -22.70
C GLY A 64 19.31 -14.88 -21.92
N GLU A 65 18.37 -14.76 -20.97
CA GLU A 65 18.19 -13.61 -20.09
C GLU A 65 18.66 -13.88 -18.65
N LEU A 66 18.64 -15.13 -18.23
CA LEU A 66 19.09 -15.59 -16.93
C LEU A 66 19.81 -16.93 -17.09
N THR A 67 20.84 -17.16 -16.29
CA THR A 67 21.60 -18.42 -16.25
C THR A 67 21.57 -18.99 -14.84
N VAL A 68 21.33 -20.29 -14.75
CA VAL A 68 21.30 -21.05 -13.50
C VAL A 68 22.35 -22.13 -13.57
N LYS A 69 23.17 -22.25 -12.49
CA LYS A 69 24.18 -23.28 -12.34
C LYS A 69 23.95 -23.98 -10.99
N TRP A 70 24.20 -25.28 -10.93
CA TRP A 70 24.12 -26.05 -9.67
C TRP A 70 25.37 -26.89 -9.43
N ASP A 71 25.67 -27.14 -8.16
CA ASP A 71 26.76 -28.03 -7.76
C ASP A 71 26.28 -29.49 -7.54
N ALA A 72 27.20 -30.36 -7.11
CA ALA A 72 26.91 -31.79 -6.86
C ALA A 72 25.98 -32.02 -5.65
N GLN A 73 25.84 -31.03 -4.77
CA GLN A 73 24.96 -31.03 -3.60
C GLN A 73 23.58 -30.42 -3.91
N GLY A 74 23.38 -29.89 -5.13
CA GLY A 74 22.13 -29.24 -5.53
C GLY A 74 22.01 -27.79 -5.09
N ASN A 75 23.10 -27.15 -4.67
CA ASN A 75 23.06 -25.72 -4.38
C ASN A 75 23.06 -24.91 -5.67
N VAL A 76 22.16 -23.97 -5.79
CA VAL A 76 21.93 -23.18 -6.99
C VAL A 76 22.70 -21.87 -6.96
N THR A 77 23.22 -21.47 -8.11
CA THR A 77 23.82 -20.16 -8.34
C THR A 77 23.12 -19.49 -9.53
N PHE A 78 22.63 -18.29 -9.34
CA PHE A 78 22.01 -17.47 -10.36
C PHE A 78 23.00 -16.48 -10.93
N LEU A 79 23.03 -16.34 -12.25
CA LEU A 79 23.99 -15.49 -12.97
C LEU A 79 23.26 -14.69 -14.06
N THR A 80 23.78 -13.51 -14.34
CA THR A 80 23.39 -12.78 -15.55
C THR A 80 23.82 -13.53 -16.79
N PRO A 81 23.28 -13.24 -18.00
CA PRO A 81 23.73 -13.84 -19.25
C PRO A 81 25.24 -13.69 -19.52
N LYS A 82 25.85 -12.65 -18.96
CA LYS A 82 27.30 -12.38 -19.06
C LYS A 82 28.13 -13.09 -17.99
N GLY A 83 27.52 -13.95 -17.17
CA GLY A 83 28.18 -14.74 -16.14
C GLY A 83 28.49 -14.03 -14.83
N LYS A 84 28.00 -12.80 -14.60
CA LYS A 84 28.10 -12.13 -13.30
C LYS A 84 27.15 -12.82 -12.30
N VAL A 85 27.65 -13.20 -11.15
CA VAL A 85 26.86 -13.83 -10.10
C VAL A 85 25.87 -12.83 -9.51
N LEU A 86 24.62 -13.24 -9.41
CA LEU A 86 23.53 -12.51 -8.75
C LEU A 86 23.35 -13.01 -7.32
N LEU A 87 23.19 -14.35 -7.15
CA LEU A 87 22.93 -14.96 -5.86
C LEU A 87 23.47 -16.39 -5.85
N ARG A 88 23.89 -16.88 -4.66
CA ARG A 88 24.32 -18.27 -4.43
C ARG A 88 23.61 -18.85 -3.24
N GLU A 89 23.24 -20.10 -3.32
CA GLU A 89 22.76 -20.88 -2.19
C GLU A 89 23.89 -21.50 -1.37
N LYS A 90 23.61 -21.76 -0.08
CA LYS A 90 24.24 -22.78 0.77
C LYS A 90 23.34 -24.03 0.82
N PRO A 91 23.84 -25.16 1.35
CA PRO A 91 23.01 -26.34 1.55
C PRO A 91 21.75 -26.03 2.34
N SER A 92 20.61 -26.60 1.89
CA SER A 92 19.30 -26.45 2.50
C SER A 92 18.95 -27.61 3.44
N THR A 93 18.02 -27.37 4.35
CA THR A 93 17.35 -28.41 5.14
C THR A 93 15.84 -28.26 4.97
N PHE A 94 15.09 -29.38 4.94
CA PHE A 94 13.64 -29.34 4.75
C PHE A 94 12.87 -30.38 5.56
N ASN A 95 13.43 -30.96 6.60
CA ASN A 95 12.76 -31.88 7.51
C ASN A 95 11.75 -31.14 8.41
N HIS A 96 10.52 -30.97 7.93
CA HIS A 96 9.39 -30.26 8.56
C HIS A 96 9.61 -28.76 8.83
N ARG A 97 10.85 -28.26 8.78
CA ARG A 97 11.20 -26.83 8.91
C ARG A 97 12.09 -26.42 7.74
N PRO A 98 11.49 -26.09 6.58
CA PRO A 98 12.27 -25.71 5.40
C PRO A 98 13.18 -24.53 5.69
N THR A 99 14.48 -24.69 5.41
CA THR A 99 15.51 -23.67 5.63
C THR A 99 16.41 -23.56 4.42
N GLN A 100 16.57 -22.34 3.90
CA GLN A 100 17.50 -22.03 2.84
C GLN A 100 18.31 -20.78 3.17
N THR A 101 19.63 -20.92 3.09
CA THR A 101 20.58 -19.80 3.25
C THR A 101 21.14 -19.39 1.90
N PHE A 102 21.23 -18.08 1.69
CA PHE A 102 21.79 -17.45 0.51
C PHE A 102 23.00 -16.59 0.88
N LEU A 103 23.99 -16.53 -0.01
CA LEU A 103 25.21 -15.74 0.16
C LEU A 103 25.08 -14.43 -0.62
N LEU A 104 25.15 -13.33 0.12
CA LEU A 104 25.15 -11.97 -0.41
C LEU A 104 26.59 -11.42 -0.52
N ASP A 105 26.80 -10.49 -1.43
CA ASP A 105 28.05 -9.72 -1.43
C ASP A 105 28.07 -8.78 -0.20
N LYS A 106 29.28 -8.45 0.27
CA LYS A 106 29.47 -7.64 1.49
C LYS A 106 28.73 -6.30 1.44
N ASP A 107 28.77 -5.62 0.31
CA ASP A 107 28.19 -4.28 0.12
C ASP A 107 26.81 -4.33 -0.58
N GLU A 108 26.15 -5.49 -0.62
CA GLU A 108 24.86 -5.65 -1.24
C GLU A 108 23.74 -5.26 -0.30
N ALA A 109 22.91 -4.30 -0.69
CA ALA A 109 21.70 -3.93 0.02
C ALA A 109 20.53 -4.81 -0.41
N ILE A 110 19.67 -5.16 0.54
CA ILE A 110 18.44 -5.94 0.33
C ILE A 110 17.24 -5.24 0.96
N TYR A 111 16.06 -5.40 0.37
CA TYR A 111 14.85 -4.63 0.69
C TYR A 111 13.59 -5.49 0.63
N GLY A 112 12.49 -4.99 1.20
CA GLY A 112 11.18 -5.64 1.14
C GLY A 112 10.76 -6.26 2.47
N LEU A 113 10.19 -7.47 2.44
CA LEU A 113 9.64 -8.23 3.57
C LEU A 113 8.36 -7.62 4.18
N GLY A 114 7.77 -6.58 3.58
CA GLY A 114 6.54 -5.94 4.07
C GLY A 114 6.78 -4.71 4.93
N THR A 115 5.88 -4.44 5.88
CA THR A 115 5.88 -3.24 6.71
C THR A 115 6.55 -3.44 8.05
N ILE A 116 7.82 -3.81 8.07
CA ILE A 116 8.56 -3.89 9.33
C ILE A 116 8.76 -2.47 9.88
N GLN A 117 8.12 -2.16 11.00
CA GLN A 117 8.10 -0.81 11.57
C GLN A 117 9.30 -0.54 12.48
N ASN A 118 10.51 -0.66 11.94
CA ASN A 118 11.76 -0.42 12.67
C ASN A 118 12.59 0.76 12.11
N GLY A 119 12.03 1.52 11.18
CA GLY A 119 12.68 2.71 10.63
C GLY A 119 13.81 2.45 9.64
N LYS A 120 13.99 1.22 9.15
CA LYS A 120 15.06 0.84 8.22
C LYS A 120 14.51 0.57 6.82
N MET A 121 15.28 0.93 5.80
CA MET A 121 15.06 0.49 4.42
C MET A 121 15.87 -0.77 4.10
N ASN A 122 17.17 -0.73 4.33
CA ASN A 122 18.07 -1.85 4.07
C ASN A 122 17.91 -2.94 5.13
N ARG A 123 17.56 -4.16 4.71
CA ARG A 123 17.31 -5.32 5.59
C ARG A 123 18.57 -6.09 5.95
N ARG A 124 19.77 -5.56 5.66
CA ARG A 124 21.02 -6.19 6.11
C ARG A 124 21.11 -6.19 7.63
N GLY A 125 21.49 -7.35 8.19
CA GLY A 125 21.52 -7.56 9.63
C GLY A 125 20.14 -7.62 10.30
N GLU A 126 19.07 -7.88 9.55
CA GLU A 126 17.72 -8.04 10.10
C GLU A 126 17.54 -9.45 10.67
N HIS A 127 16.88 -9.54 11.82
CA HIS A 127 16.48 -10.79 12.46
C HIS A 127 15.00 -10.66 12.85
N LYS A 128 14.11 -11.32 12.09
CA LYS A 128 12.67 -11.11 12.26
C LYS A 128 11.87 -12.39 12.07
N ARG A 129 11.02 -12.72 13.05
CA ARG A 129 9.96 -13.69 12.88
C ARG A 129 8.80 -13.00 12.16
N MET A 130 8.51 -13.45 10.94
CA MET A 130 7.48 -12.91 10.07
C MET A 130 6.17 -13.65 10.31
N GLU A 131 5.27 -13.00 11.02
CA GLU A 131 3.93 -13.48 11.35
C GLU A 131 2.98 -12.28 11.40
N GLN A 132 1.89 -12.34 10.63
CA GLN A 132 0.96 -11.22 10.50
C GLN A 132 0.42 -10.74 11.85
N SER A 133 0.37 -9.43 12.02
CA SER A 133 -0.11 -8.76 13.23
C SER A 133 -0.77 -7.41 12.90
N ASN A 134 -1.38 -6.77 13.90
CA ASN A 134 -2.01 -5.46 13.71
C ASN A 134 -1.04 -4.39 13.17
N LEU A 135 0.21 -4.36 13.66
CA LEU A 135 1.17 -3.30 13.33
C LEU A 135 2.15 -3.65 12.21
N GLU A 136 2.38 -4.94 11.98
CA GLU A 136 3.36 -5.38 11.00
C GLU A 136 2.74 -6.39 10.05
N ASP A 137 2.89 -6.10 8.78
CA ASP A 137 2.44 -6.93 7.68
C ASP A 137 3.66 -7.52 6.97
N PHE A 138 3.69 -8.83 6.85
CA PHE A 138 4.82 -9.55 6.29
C PHE A 138 4.52 -10.11 4.91
N GLN A 139 5.44 -9.83 4.00
CA GLN A 139 5.43 -10.34 2.64
C GLN A 139 6.71 -11.17 2.43
N ASN A 140 6.60 -12.43 2.12
CA ASN A 140 7.77 -13.28 1.86
C ASN A 140 8.48 -12.93 0.53
N VAL A 141 8.61 -11.63 0.25
CA VAL A 141 9.22 -11.06 -0.96
C VAL A 141 10.38 -10.17 -0.58
N LEU A 142 11.54 -10.44 -1.13
CA LEU A 142 12.76 -9.68 -0.92
C LEU A 142 13.41 -9.36 -2.26
N GLN A 143 14.01 -8.18 -2.39
CA GLN A 143 14.79 -7.80 -3.57
C GLN A 143 16.13 -7.17 -3.22
N SER A 144 17.08 -7.29 -4.13
CA SER A 144 18.43 -6.76 -4.02
C SER A 144 18.63 -5.53 -4.89
N ILE A 145 19.52 -4.63 -4.44
CA ILE A 145 20.04 -3.50 -5.25
C ILE A 145 20.64 -3.94 -6.60
N LYS A 146 21.01 -5.21 -6.74
CA LYS A 146 21.48 -5.80 -8.01
C LYS A 146 20.35 -6.09 -9.01
N GLY A 147 19.09 -5.85 -8.66
CA GLY A 147 17.93 -6.07 -9.52
C GLY A 147 17.49 -7.54 -9.64
N TRP A 148 17.69 -8.33 -8.61
CA TRP A 148 17.08 -9.64 -8.43
C TRP A 148 16.16 -9.65 -7.22
N GLY A 149 15.20 -10.58 -7.18
CA GLY A 149 14.32 -10.82 -6.05
C GLY A 149 14.06 -12.29 -5.78
N ILE A 150 13.55 -12.57 -4.59
CA ILE A 150 13.03 -13.88 -4.18
C ILE A 150 11.60 -13.69 -3.70
N TYR A 151 10.72 -14.59 -4.12
CA TYR A 151 9.46 -14.89 -3.45
C TYR A 151 9.58 -16.27 -2.80
N TRP A 152 9.49 -16.33 -1.47
CA TRP A 152 9.54 -17.55 -0.67
C TRP A 152 8.13 -18.11 -0.49
N GLU A 153 7.84 -19.25 -1.14
CA GLU A 153 6.51 -19.86 -1.21
C GLU A 153 6.24 -20.73 0.03
N ASN A 154 5.92 -20.11 1.14
CA ASN A 154 5.50 -20.78 2.37
C ASN A 154 4.66 -19.81 3.21
N TYR A 155 3.54 -20.28 3.78
CA TYR A 155 2.54 -19.44 4.48
C TYR A 155 2.59 -19.58 5.99
N SER A 156 3.47 -20.43 6.53
CA SER A 156 3.69 -20.50 7.98
C SER A 156 4.50 -19.31 8.46
N PRO A 157 4.45 -18.98 9.77
CA PRO A 157 5.40 -18.04 10.34
C PRO A 157 6.82 -18.43 9.93
N THR A 158 7.58 -17.46 9.44
CA THR A 158 8.90 -17.68 8.87
C THR A 158 9.93 -16.78 9.54
N GLN A 159 11.00 -17.37 10.04
CA GLN A 159 12.13 -16.62 10.55
C GLN A 159 13.00 -16.15 9.39
N PHE A 160 13.25 -14.86 9.31
CA PHE A 160 14.24 -14.24 8.44
C PHE A 160 15.43 -13.81 9.25
N ASP A 161 16.62 -14.21 8.83
CA ASP A 161 17.89 -13.83 9.47
C ASP A 161 18.93 -13.45 8.42
N ASP A 162 19.55 -12.27 8.54
CA ASP A 162 20.74 -11.91 7.78
C ASP A 162 21.93 -11.73 8.75
N GLY A 163 22.93 -12.58 8.61
CA GLY A 163 24.08 -12.60 9.49
C GLY A 163 25.37 -12.99 8.78
N PRO A 164 26.46 -13.24 9.53
CA PRO A 164 27.77 -13.60 8.96
C PRO A 164 27.73 -14.85 8.08
N ASP A 165 26.82 -15.77 8.36
CA ASP A 165 26.66 -17.03 7.63
C ASP A 165 25.84 -16.90 6.35
N GLY A 166 25.17 -15.79 6.13
CA GLY A 166 24.33 -15.48 5.00
C GLY A 166 22.92 -15.05 5.40
N MET A 167 22.09 -14.85 4.39
CA MET A 167 20.68 -14.51 4.49
C MET A 167 19.83 -15.79 4.48
N THR A 168 19.02 -16.01 5.50
CA THR A 168 18.31 -17.28 5.71
C THR A 168 16.81 -17.07 5.88
N PHE A 169 16.01 -17.89 5.20
CA PHE A 169 14.59 -18.12 5.49
C PHE A 169 14.43 -19.47 6.17
N THR A 170 13.72 -19.52 7.31
CA THR A 170 13.36 -20.74 8.02
C THR A 170 11.87 -20.72 8.34
N SER A 171 11.08 -21.50 7.65
CA SER A 171 9.64 -21.64 7.93
C SER A 171 9.36 -22.60 9.05
N GLU A 172 8.32 -22.37 9.86
CA GLU A 172 7.99 -23.21 11.00
C GLU A 172 7.48 -24.60 10.59
N THR A 173 6.87 -24.71 9.41
CA THR A 173 6.41 -26.00 8.87
C THR A 173 6.44 -26.02 7.35
N GLY A 174 6.63 -27.20 6.77
CA GLY A 174 6.63 -27.46 5.32
C GLY A 174 7.40 -28.74 4.98
N GLU A 175 7.14 -29.28 3.79
CA GLU A 175 7.74 -30.53 3.33
C GLU A 175 8.85 -30.30 2.26
N GLY A 176 9.17 -29.03 2.00
CA GLY A 176 10.21 -28.66 1.02
C GLY A 176 10.57 -27.19 1.09
N VAL A 177 11.74 -26.88 0.55
CA VAL A 177 12.13 -25.53 0.17
C VAL A 177 11.50 -25.22 -1.17
N ASP A 178 10.77 -24.10 -1.24
CA ASP A 178 10.04 -23.68 -2.43
C ASP A 178 10.16 -22.16 -2.59
N TYR A 179 10.72 -21.70 -3.71
CA TYR A 179 10.86 -20.27 -3.96
C TYR A 179 10.99 -19.95 -5.45
N TYR A 180 10.64 -18.70 -5.78
CA TYR A 180 10.84 -18.13 -7.11
C TYR A 180 11.99 -17.12 -7.06
N PHE A 181 13.01 -17.34 -7.89
CA PHE A 181 14.05 -16.34 -8.14
C PHE A 181 13.65 -15.51 -9.35
N MET A 182 13.69 -14.19 -9.20
CA MET A 182 13.26 -13.21 -10.20
C MET A 182 14.42 -12.31 -10.61
N TYR A 183 14.67 -12.15 -11.89
CA TYR A 183 15.66 -11.22 -12.42
C TYR A 183 15.00 -10.07 -13.16
N GLY A 184 14.92 -8.90 -12.52
CA GLY A 184 14.33 -7.68 -13.09
C GLY A 184 15.37 -6.73 -13.71
N GLY A 185 16.63 -6.81 -13.26
CA GLY A 185 17.69 -5.87 -13.64
C GLY A 185 17.61 -4.50 -12.94
N SER A 186 16.50 -4.20 -12.27
CA SER A 186 16.23 -3.01 -11.46
C SER A 186 15.15 -3.32 -10.42
N ALA A 187 14.89 -2.40 -9.49
CA ALA A 187 13.81 -2.55 -8.52
C ALA A 187 12.43 -2.69 -9.19
N ASP A 188 12.12 -1.80 -10.13
CA ASP A 188 10.86 -1.87 -10.90
C ASP A 188 10.77 -3.15 -11.72
N GLY A 189 11.88 -3.63 -12.27
CA GLY A 189 11.91 -4.89 -13.00
C GLY A 189 11.62 -6.09 -12.11
N VAL A 190 12.05 -6.12 -10.85
CA VAL A 190 11.69 -7.16 -9.87
C VAL A 190 10.21 -7.09 -9.53
N ILE A 191 9.66 -5.89 -9.30
CA ILE A 191 8.22 -5.68 -9.08
C ILE A 191 7.41 -6.22 -10.27
N ALA A 192 7.85 -5.96 -11.50
CA ALA A 192 7.19 -6.47 -12.69
C ALA A 192 7.20 -8.00 -12.76
N GLN A 193 8.31 -8.67 -12.41
CA GLN A 193 8.37 -10.13 -12.33
C GLN A 193 7.44 -10.67 -11.23
N MET A 194 7.38 -10.01 -10.06
CA MET A 194 6.49 -10.43 -8.99
C MET A 194 5.01 -10.32 -9.39
N ARG A 195 4.62 -9.22 -10.05
CA ARG A 195 3.24 -9.05 -10.55
C ARG A 195 2.92 -9.99 -11.72
N HIS A 196 3.91 -10.34 -12.54
CA HIS A 196 3.72 -11.39 -13.54
C HIS A 196 3.34 -12.73 -12.90
N LEU A 197 3.96 -13.11 -11.76
CA LEU A 197 3.59 -14.31 -11.00
C LEU A 197 2.20 -14.23 -10.38
N THR A 198 1.83 -13.07 -9.86
CA THR A 198 0.74 -12.93 -8.89
C THR A 198 -0.48 -12.17 -9.41
N GLY A 199 -0.38 -11.57 -10.58
CA GLY A 199 -1.43 -10.80 -11.23
C GLY A 199 -1.24 -9.29 -11.15
N ASP A 200 -1.80 -8.61 -12.14
CA ASP A 200 -1.74 -7.15 -12.28
C ASP A 200 -2.55 -6.45 -11.18
N VAL A 201 -2.23 -5.19 -10.96
CA VAL A 201 -2.96 -4.30 -10.05
C VAL A 201 -4.16 -3.70 -10.79
N PRO A 202 -5.40 -3.90 -10.35
CA PRO A 202 -6.56 -3.25 -10.98
C PRO A 202 -6.57 -1.74 -10.68
N MET A 203 -7.18 -0.95 -11.57
CA MET A 203 -7.47 0.46 -11.30
C MET A 203 -8.46 0.58 -10.15
N PHE A 204 -8.16 1.45 -9.19
CA PHE A 204 -9.13 1.88 -8.19
C PHE A 204 -10.15 2.86 -8.80
N PRO A 205 -11.34 3.02 -8.18
CA PRO A 205 -12.23 4.11 -8.53
C PRO A 205 -11.51 5.46 -8.41
N LEU A 206 -11.75 6.37 -9.36
CA LEU A 206 -11.10 7.69 -9.37
C LEU A 206 -11.31 8.49 -8.07
N TRP A 207 -12.50 8.40 -7.49
CA TRP A 207 -12.86 9.10 -6.26
C TRP A 207 -12.07 8.60 -5.02
N THR A 208 -11.47 7.41 -5.04
CA THR A 208 -10.65 6.90 -3.93
C THR A 208 -9.36 7.71 -3.74
N TYR A 209 -8.92 8.44 -4.76
CA TYR A 209 -7.75 9.30 -4.71
C TYR A 209 -8.03 10.69 -4.12
N GLY A 210 -9.28 11.03 -3.82
CA GLY A 210 -9.67 12.20 -3.05
C GLY A 210 -9.35 12.08 -1.56
N TYR A 211 -9.91 12.96 -0.74
CA TYR A 211 -9.73 12.97 0.72
C TYR A 211 -10.83 12.20 1.42
N TRP A 212 -10.45 11.43 2.44
CA TRP A 212 -11.34 10.60 3.26
C TRP A 212 -11.30 11.02 4.72
N GLN A 213 -12.49 11.17 5.33
CA GLN A 213 -12.63 11.39 6.75
C GLN A 213 -13.15 10.14 7.45
N SER A 214 -12.52 9.79 8.55
CA SER A 214 -12.83 8.65 9.39
C SER A 214 -12.53 8.95 10.86
N LYS A 215 -13.11 8.14 11.74
CA LYS A 215 -12.89 8.19 13.20
C LYS A 215 -13.25 6.84 13.79
N GLU A 216 -12.58 6.40 14.82
CA GLU A 216 -13.02 5.36 15.73
C GLU A 216 -13.80 6.03 16.89
N ARG A 217 -15.16 6.10 16.87
CA ARG A 217 -16.04 5.93 15.71
C ARG A 217 -17.14 6.98 15.75
N TYR A 218 -17.82 7.20 14.67
CA TYR A 218 -19.11 7.90 14.64
C TYR A 218 -20.17 6.99 15.24
N LYS A 219 -20.95 7.51 16.21
CA LYS A 219 -21.84 6.69 17.05
C LYS A 219 -23.27 6.62 16.55
N THR A 220 -23.65 7.53 15.65
CA THR A 220 -25.01 7.58 15.10
C THR A 220 -24.97 7.89 13.60
N ALA A 221 -26.00 7.48 12.87
CA ALA A 221 -26.19 7.87 11.48
C ALA A 221 -26.20 9.38 11.28
N ALA A 222 -26.84 10.11 12.19
CA ALA A 222 -26.92 11.57 12.15
C ALA A 222 -25.52 12.21 12.33
N GLU A 223 -24.67 11.69 13.22
CA GLU A 223 -23.30 12.14 13.36
C GLU A 223 -22.54 11.97 12.06
N THR A 224 -22.59 10.77 11.44
CA THR A 224 -21.93 10.47 10.18
C THR A 224 -22.35 11.43 9.06
N GLU A 225 -23.64 11.68 8.91
CA GLU A 225 -24.16 12.64 7.91
C GLU A 225 -23.69 14.08 8.19
N SER A 226 -23.67 14.50 9.46
CA SER A 226 -23.28 15.84 9.87
C SER A 226 -21.82 16.18 9.53
N ILE A 227 -20.92 15.18 9.51
CA ILE A 227 -19.53 15.35 9.11
C ILE A 227 -19.43 15.76 7.64
N VAL A 228 -20.16 15.07 6.76
CA VAL A 228 -20.20 15.40 5.33
C VAL A 228 -20.80 16.79 5.11
N ASP A 229 -21.88 17.10 5.81
CA ASP A 229 -22.51 18.43 5.75
C ASP A 229 -21.52 19.53 6.11
N LYS A 230 -20.74 19.32 7.20
CA LYS A 230 -19.79 20.31 7.67
C LYS A 230 -18.63 20.54 6.71
N TYR A 231 -18.10 19.47 6.06
CA TYR A 231 -17.09 19.64 5.01
C TYR A 231 -17.64 20.45 3.82
N ARG A 232 -18.88 20.20 3.40
CA ARG A 232 -19.54 20.97 2.32
C ARG A 232 -19.77 22.42 2.73
N GLU A 233 -20.25 22.68 3.96
CA GLU A 233 -20.41 24.04 4.50
C GLU A 233 -19.09 24.82 4.50
N LEU A 234 -18.01 24.19 4.94
CA LEU A 234 -16.67 24.80 5.01
C LEU A 234 -16.01 24.91 3.62
N GLN A 235 -16.57 24.31 2.60
CA GLN A 235 -16.00 24.21 1.25
C GLN A 235 -14.59 23.58 1.26
N VAL A 236 -14.35 22.62 2.14
CA VAL A 236 -13.15 21.79 2.18
C VAL A 236 -13.43 20.50 1.42
N PRO A 237 -12.61 20.12 0.46
CA PRO A 237 -12.85 18.93 -0.36
C PRO A 237 -12.96 17.64 0.46
N LEU A 238 -13.91 16.78 0.09
CA LEU A 238 -14.11 15.46 0.70
C LEU A 238 -14.76 14.52 -0.33
N ASP A 239 -14.21 13.33 -0.52
CA ASP A 239 -14.79 12.27 -1.35
C ASP A 239 -15.43 11.14 -0.56
N GLY A 240 -14.92 10.82 0.61
CA GLY A 240 -15.42 9.67 1.34
C GLY A 240 -15.56 9.88 2.84
N ILE A 241 -16.58 9.22 3.39
CA ILE A 241 -16.79 9.05 4.82
C ILE A 241 -16.78 7.58 5.17
N ILE A 242 -16.17 7.22 6.29
CA ILE A 242 -16.06 5.83 6.74
C ILE A 242 -16.86 5.64 8.01
N GLN A 243 -17.77 4.66 8.02
CA GLN A 243 -18.44 4.18 9.20
C GLN A 243 -17.67 3.01 9.80
N ASP A 244 -17.19 3.19 11.01
CA ASP A 244 -16.50 2.16 11.79
C ASP A 244 -17.50 1.24 12.53
N TRP A 245 -16.99 0.36 13.36
CA TRP A 245 -17.70 -0.76 14.01
C TRP A 245 -18.88 -0.36 14.90
N GLN A 246 -19.63 -1.34 15.40
CA GLN A 246 -20.85 -1.26 16.25
C GLN A 246 -22.10 -0.60 15.62
N TYR A 247 -22.18 -0.37 14.33
CA TYR A 247 -23.44 -0.05 13.66
C TYR A 247 -24.45 -1.23 13.74
N TRP A 248 -23.96 -2.42 14.10
CA TRP A 248 -24.75 -3.63 14.39
C TRP A 248 -25.25 -3.73 15.84
N GLY A 249 -24.79 -2.90 16.78
CA GLY A 249 -25.15 -2.92 18.19
C GLY A 249 -24.11 -3.60 19.09
N SER A 250 -24.47 -4.68 19.77
CA SER A 250 -23.63 -5.32 20.78
C SER A 250 -22.52 -6.21 20.17
N ASN A 251 -21.53 -6.61 20.99
CA ASN A 251 -20.50 -7.55 20.59
C ASN A 251 -21.04 -8.97 20.31
N TYR A 252 -22.21 -9.33 20.82
CA TYR A 252 -22.87 -10.60 20.47
C TYR A 252 -23.38 -10.61 19.01
N LEU A 253 -23.60 -9.41 18.43
CA LEU A 253 -23.96 -9.18 17.04
C LEU A 253 -22.75 -8.71 16.20
N TRP A 254 -21.54 -8.91 16.70
CA TRP A 254 -20.32 -8.47 16.05
C TRP A 254 -20.28 -8.84 14.57
N ASN A 255 -20.07 -7.82 13.71
CA ASN A 255 -19.99 -7.99 12.26
C ASN A 255 -21.26 -8.63 11.63
N ALA A 256 -22.45 -8.28 12.13
CA ALA A 256 -23.71 -8.81 11.60
C ALA A 256 -23.97 -8.41 10.13
N MET A 257 -23.20 -7.49 9.58
CA MET A 257 -23.33 -6.97 8.20
C MET A 257 -24.69 -6.37 7.91
N ASP A 258 -25.27 -5.71 8.92
CA ASP A 258 -26.53 -5.00 8.84
C ASP A 258 -26.61 -3.90 9.92
N PHE A 259 -27.45 -2.89 9.72
CA PHE A 259 -27.70 -1.79 10.65
C PHE A 259 -28.71 -2.23 11.73
N LEU A 260 -28.24 -2.89 12.78
CA LEU A 260 -29.09 -3.44 13.83
C LEU A 260 -29.13 -2.59 15.10
N SER A 261 -28.25 -1.58 15.22
CA SER A 261 -28.31 -0.59 16.29
C SER A 261 -29.45 0.40 16.07
N GLU A 262 -30.15 0.81 17.13
CA GLU A 262 -31.15 1.86 17.09
C GLU A 262 -30.59 3.19 16.56
N ASP A 263 -29.31 3.50 16.90
CA ASP A 263 -28.57 4.68 16.44
C ASP A 263 -28.33 4.71 14.92
N PHE A 264 -28.46 3.55 14.25
CA PHE A 264 -28.30 3.38 12.80
C PHE A 264 -29.54 2.79 12.13
N SER A 265 -30.72 2.87 12.77
CA SER A 265 -31.98 2.31 12.24
C SER A 265 -32.35 2.84 10.84
N ASN A 266 -31.81 3.99 10.45
CA ASN A 266 -31.97 4.58 9.12
C ASN A 266 -30.71 4.41 8.23
N GLY A 267 -29.87 3.43 8.50
CA GLY A 267 -28.58 3.22 7.81
C GLY A 267 -28.65 3.27 6.27
N PRO A 268 -29.58 2.55 5.61
CA PRO A 268 -29.73 2.65 4.14
C PRO A 268 -30.10 4.06 3.66
N GLN A 269 -30.87 4.84 4.44
CA GLN A 269 -31.19 6.22 4.09
C GLN A 269 -29.97 7.14 4.32
N MET A 270 -29.19 6.90 5.38
CA MET A 270 -27.93 7.61 5.63
C MET A 270 -26.98 7.48 4.43
N ILE A 271 -26.81 6.29 3.87
CA ILE A 271 -25.97 6.08 2.68
C ILE A 271 -26.48 6.92 1.50
N LYS A 272 -27.78 6.91 1.24
CA LYS A 272 -28.39 7.75 0.20
C LYS A 272 -28.17 9.24 0.42
N ASN A 273 -28.25 9.69 1.68
CA ASN A 273 -28.03 11.09 2.05
C ASN A 273 -26.56 11.49 1.85
N VAL A 274 -25.60 10.59 2.15
CA VAL A 274 -24.18 10.78 1.86
C VAL A 274 -23.95 10.92 0.35
N HIS A 275 -24.54 10.03 -0.45
CA HIS A 275 -24.44 10.09 -1.92
C HIS A 275 -25.06 11.37 -2.48
N ALA A 276 -26.19 11.83 -1.95
CA ALA A 276 -26.83 13.07 -2.38
C ALA A 276 -25.95 14.32 -2.18
N LYS A 277 -24.95 14.22 -1.31
CA LYS A 277 -23.93 15.25 -1.05
C LYS A 277 -22.63 15.00 -1.85
N HIS A 278 -22.67 14.13 -2.84
CA HIS A 278 -21.51 13.74 -3.66
C HIS A 278 -20.33 13.23 -2.83
N ALA A 279 -20.60 12.42 -1.83
CA ALA A 279 -19.59 11.70 -1.06
C ALA A 279 -19.85 10.19 -1.17
N HIS A 280 -18.79 9.41 -1.05
CA HIS A 280 -18.83 7.95 -1.06
C HIS A 280 -18.82 7.40 0.35
N PHE A 281 -19.37 6.20 0.52
CA PHE A 281 -19.56 5.56 1.81
C PHE A 281 -18.78 4.24 1.88
N MET A 282 -17.87 4.15 2.84
CA MET A 282 -17.16 2.92 3.19
C MET A 282 -17.63 2.45 4.57
N ILE A 283 -17.70 1.15 4.78
CA ILE A 283 -18.12 0.57 6.05
C ILE A 283 -17.13 -0.48 6.55
N SER A 284 -16.92 -0.50 7.87
CA SER A 284 -16.08 -1.47 8.56
C SER A 284 -16.72 -2.86 8.55
N ILE A 285 -15.95 -3.86 8.16
CA ILE A 285 -16.27 -5.27 8.22
C ILE A 285 -15.08 -6.06 8.78
N TRP A 286 -15.34 -7.20 9.40
CA TRP A 286 -14.36 -7.96 10.15
C TRP A 286 -14.25 -9.39 9.65
N ALA A 287 -13.15 -10.06 9.96
CA ALA A 287 -12.95 -11.48 9.66
C ALA A 287 -13.50 -12.41 10.77
N SER A 288 -14.34 -11.88 11.66
CA SER A 288 -14.89 -12.58 12.81
C SER A 288 -16.36 -12.24 13.02
N PHE A 289 -17.09 -13.10 13.73
CA PHE A 289 -18.54 -12.98 13.92
C PHE A 289 -18.95 -13.21 15.36
N GLY A 290 -19.93 -12.44 15.84
CA GLY A 290 -20.57 -12.62 17.13
C GLY A 290 -21.57 -13.79 17.15
N PRO A 291 -21.75 -14.45 18.31
CA PRO A 291 -22.51 -15.71 18.40
C PRO A 291 -24.01 -15.58 18.11
N GLN A 292 -24.56 -14.36 18.10
CA GLN A 292 -25.98 -14.12 17.78
C GLN A 292 -26.22 -13.82 16.30
N THR A 293 -25.15 -13.69 15.48
CA THR A 293 -25.29 -13.43 14.05
C THR A 293 -25.72 -14.69 13.28
N GLN A 294 -26.36 -14.49 12.15
CA GLN A 294 -26.73 -15.59 11.24
C GLN A 294 -25.48 -16.24 10.63
N GLN A 295 -24.47 -15.43 10.31
CA GLN A 295 -23.17 -15.86 9.79
C GLN A 295 -22.48 -16.84 10.74
N PHE A 296 -22.42 -16.50 12.02
CA PHE A 296 -21.83 -17.36 13.04
C PHE A 296 -22.55 -18.73 13.09
N ARG A 297 -23.87 -18.74 13.12
CA ARG A 297 -24.65 -20.00 13.18
C ARG A 297 -24.36 -20.90 11.98
N GLU A 298 -24.43 -20.35 10.78
CA GLU A 298 -24.20 -21.12 9.55
C GLU A 298 -22.75 -21.62 9.45
N LEU A 299 -21.76 -20.79 9.81
CA LEU A 299 -20.35 -21.20 9.85
C LEU A 299 -20.07 -22.25 10.92
N ASN A 300 -20.67 -22.10 12.12
CA ASN A 300 -20.51 -23.04 13.23
C ASN A 300 -21.11 -24.41 12.93
N GLU A 301 -22.28 -24.47 12.31
CA GLU A 301 -22.92 -25.73 11.86
C GLU A 301 -22.05 -26.51 10.88
N LYS A 302 -21.20 -25.82 10.11
CA LYS A 302 -20.28 -26.42 9.13
C LYS A 302 -18.86 -26.64 9.66
N GLY A 303 -18.59 -26.28 10.93
CA GLY A 303 -17.25 -26.37 11.52
C GLY A 303 -16.22 -25.40 10.91
N LEU A 304 -16.66 -24.23 10.48
CA LEU A 304 -15.86 -23.23 9.77
C LEU A 304 -15.50 -22.02 10.64
N LEU A 305 -15.51 -22.17 11.96
CA LEU A 305 -15.06 -21.16 12.92
C LEU A 305 -13.80 -21.62 13.66
N LEU A 306 -12.89 -20.69 13.88
CA LEU A 306 -11.61 -20.93 14.56
C LEU A 306 -11.73 -20.61 16.06
N PRO A 307 -11.17 -21.45 16.95
CA PRO A 307 -11.42 -21.36 18.38
C PRO A 307 -10.52 -20.44 19.17
N PHE A 308 -9.51 -19.82 18.55
CA PHE A 308 -8.53 -19.03 19.28
C PHE A 308 -9.07 -17.67 19.75
N ALA A 309 -8.34 -17.03 20.69
CA ALA A 309 -8.67 -15.72 21.23
C ALA A 309 -8.52 -14.62 20.18
N THR A 310 -9.54 -13.77 20.06
CA THR A 310 -9.57 -12.65 19.11
C THR A 310 -10.27 -11.43 19.69
N TRP A 311 -10.26 -10.31 18.97
CA TRP A 311 -11.05 -9.12 19.30
C TRP A 311 -12.53 -9.33 18.87
N PRO A 312 -13.54 -8.81 19.61
CA PRO A 312 -13.46 -8.12 20.90
C PRO A 312 -13.54 -9.09 22.10
N GLN A 313 -12.50 -9.16 22.88
CA GLN A 313 -12.38 -9.89 24.16
C GLN A 313 -12.86 -11.35 24.16
N SER A 314 -12.81 -12.03 23.05
CA SER A 314 -13.14 -13.44 22.97
C SER A 314 -11.95 -14.30 23.38
N GLY A 315 -12.13 -15.13 24.42
CA GLY A 315 -11.10 -16.04 24.92
C GLY A 315 -9.97 -15.39 25.70
N LEU A 316 -10.01 -14.09 25.97
CA LEU A 316 -9.01 -13.42 26.79
C LEU A 316 -9.23 -13.64 28.29
N SER A 317 -8.15 -13.69 29.07
CA SER A 317 -8.19 -13.84 30.52
C SER A 317 -8.59 -12.55 31.26
N HIS A 318 -8.46 -11.39 30.61
CA HIS A 318 -8.81 -10.09 31.13
C HIS A 318 -9.41 -9.20 30.02
N ILE A 319 -10.12 -8.15 30.41
CA ILE A 319 -10.87 -7.28 29.52
C ILE A 319 -10.22 -5.89 29.51
N TRP A 320 -9.91 -5.38 28.33
CA TRP A 320 -9.53 -3.99 28.15
C TRP A 320 -10.03 -3.43 26.79
N PRO A 321 -10.73 -2.30 26.79
CA PRO A 321 -11.41 -1.69 27.94
C PRO A 321 -12.53 -2.58 28.49
N PRO A 322 -12.90 -2.46 29.78
CA PRO A 322 -13.98 -3.24 30.38
C PRO A 322 -15.28 -3.08 29.60
N ARG A 323 -15.96 -4.21 29.33
CA ARG A 323 -17.22 -4.25 28.58
C ARG A 323 -18.25 -5.10 29.30
N MET A 324 -19.52 -4.72 29.11
CA MET A 324 -20.64 -5.43 29.74
C MET A 324 -20.95 -6.77 29.05
N ASP A 325 -20.66 -6.90 27.77
CA ASP A 325 -20.93 -8.06 26.93
C ASP A 325 -19.71 -9.01 26.81
N TYR A 326 -18.93 -9.12 27.87
CA TYR A 326 -17.84 -10.10 27.98
C TYR A 326 -18.32 -11.39 28.69
N PRO A 327 -17.83 -12.59 28.31
CA PRO A 327 -17.07 -12.84 27.09
C PRO A 327 -17.94 -12.70 25.84
N SER A 328 -17.41 -12.06 24.81
CA SER A 328 -18.18 -11.79 23.59
C SER A 328 -18.56 -13.05 22.80
N GLY A 329 -17.79 -14.10 22.91
CA GLY A 329 -17.96 -15.32 22.13
C GLY A 329 -17.67 -15.18 20.63
N VAL A 330 -17.12 -14.06 20.21
CA VAL A 330 -16.72 -13.79 18.83
C VAL A 330 -15.67 -14.80 18.37
N LYS A 331 -15.80 -15.31 17.15
CA LYS A 331 -14.85 -16.24 16.53
C LYS A 331 -14.51 -15.82 15.11
N VAL A 332 -13.25 -16.06 14.73
CA VAL A 332 -12.76 -15.88 13.37
C VAL A 332 -13.29 -17.01 12.48
N TYR A 333 -13.59 -16.71 11.22
CA TYR A 333 -14.00 -17.71 10.25
C TYR A 333 -12.80 -18.30 9.49
N ASP A 334 -12.93 -19.51 8.96
CA ASP A 334 -11.91 -20.14 8.12
C ASP A 334 -11.94 -19.57 6.70
N ALA A 335 -11.21 -18.47 6.47
CA ALA A 335 -11.15 -17.83 5.16
C ALA A 335 -10.49 -18.68 4.07
N PHE A 336 -9.76 -19.74 4.43
CA PHE A 336 -9.18 -20.67 3.43
C PHE A 336 -10.26 -21.52 2.77
N SER A 337 -11.39 -21.74 3.44
CA SER A 337 -12.52 -22.49 2.91
C SER A 337 -13.31 -21.69 1.87
N PRO A 338 -13.44 -22.16 0.62
CA PRO A 338 -14.33 -21.52 -0.35
C PRO A 338 -15.78 -21.39 0.14
N VAL A 339 -16.27 -22.41 0.86
CA VAL A 339 -17.63 -22.40 1.42
C VAL A 339 -17.78 -21.29 2.47
N ALA A 340 -16.76 -21.07 3.31
CA ALA A 340 -16.82 -20.00 4.30
C ALA A 340 -16.78 -18.60 3.64
N ARG A 341 -16.00 -18.43 2.57
CA ARG A 341 -15.99 -17.17 1.77
C ARG A 341 -17.33 -16.92 1.07
N ASP A 342 -17.99 -17.97 0.56
CA ASP A 342 -19.33 -17.84 -0.05
C ASP A 342 -20.38 -17.42 1.00
N ILE A 343 -20.30 -17.98 2.22
CA ILE A 343 -21.17 -17.57 3.36
C ILE A 343 -20.88 -16.12 3.75
N TYR A 344 -19.61 -15.72 3.83
CA TYR A 344 -19.23 -14.35 4.14
C TYR A 344 -19.85 -13.37 3.13
N TRP A 345 -19.66 -13.60 1.84
CA TRP A 345 -20.22 -12.76 0.79
C TRP A 345 -21.76 -12.78 0.76
N LYS A 346 -22.40 -13.90 0.97
CA LYS A 346 -23.86 -14.02 1.01
C LYS A 346 -24.50 -12.97 1.93
N TYR A 347 -23.90 -12.72 3.08
CA TYR A 347 -24.42 -11.74 4.04
C TYR A 347 -23.89 -10.34 3.78
N LEU A 348 -22.64 -10.19 3.36
CA LEU A 348 -22.03 -8.89 3.03
C LEU A 348 -22.80 -8.19 1.89
N LYS A 349 -23.33 -8.96 0.96
CA LYS A 349 -24.14 -8.46 -0.14
C LYS A 349 -25.29 -7.54 0.31
N THR A 350 -25.85 -7.72 1.49
CA THR A 350 -26.88 -6.86 2.06
C THR A 350 -26.39 -5.40 2.17
N LEU A 351 -25.19 -5.19 2.68
CA LEU A 351 -24.59 -3.85 2.78
C LEU A 351 -24.28 -3.26 1.40
N PHE A 352 -23.87 -4.09 0.43
CA PHE A 352 -23.67 -3.64 -0.94
C PHE A 352 -24.98 -3.18 -1.59
N ASP A 353 -26.06 -3.94 -1.40
CA ASP A 353 -27.39 -3.62 -1.95
C ASP A 353 -27.99 -2.35 -1.31
N TYR A 354 -27.57 -1.97 -0.08
CA TYR A 354 -27.91 -0.68 0.53
C TYR A 354 -27.19 0.50 -0.12
N GLY A 355 -26.14 0.25 -0.91
CA GLY A 355 -25.40 1.27 -1.65
C GLY A 355 -23.97 1.52 -1.21
N THR A 356 -23.43 0.72 -0.30
CA THR A 356 -22.02 0.81 0.11
C THR A 356 -21.09 0.82 -1.10
N ASP A 357 -20.09 1.71 -1.10
CA ASP A 357 -19.17 1.90 -2.21
C ASP A 357 -17.87 1.14 -2.04
N ALA A 358 -17.44 0.90 -0.79
CA ALA A 358 -16.16 0.30 -0.49
C ALA A 358 -16.18 -0.43 0.86
N TRP A 359 -15.21 -1.32 1.05
CA TRP A 359 -15.06 -2.15 2.25
C TRP A 359 -13.83 -1.76 3.05
N TRP A 360 -14.00 -1.53 4.36
CA TRP A 360 -12.90 -1.43 5.28
C TRP A 360 -12.81 -2.73 6.08
N MET A 361 -11.90 -3.61 5.65
CA MET A 361 -11.68 -4.92 6.25
C MET A 361 -10.67 -4.81 7.38
N ASP A 362 -11.19 -4.65 8.58
CA ASP A 362 -10.40 -4.64 9.80
C ASP A 362 -10.10 -6.07 10.29
N SER A 363 -9.06 -6.21 11.11
CA SER A 363 -8.66 -7.50 11.71
C SER A 363 -8.45 -8.63 10.69
N THR A 364 -7.78 -8.34 9.59
CA THR A 364 -7.47 -9.36 8.57
C THR A 364 -6.16 -10.10 8.83
N ASP A 365 -5.44 -9.79 9.89
CA ASP A 365 -4.26 -10.50 10.42
C ASP A 365 -4.52 -11.83 11.16
N PRO A 366 -5.67 -12.23 11.75
CA PRO A 366 -6.90 -11.69 12.30
C PRO A 366 -6.89 -11.56 13.83
N ASP A 367 -6.24 -10.61 14.45
CA ASP A 367 -6.17 -10.41 15.91
C ASP A 367 -6.02 -11.72 16.70
N PHE A 368 -4.86 -12.32 16.67
CA PHE A 368 -4.55 -13.61 17.28
C PHE A 368 -3.87 -13.38 18.64
N PHE A 369 -4.67 -13.40 19.70
CA PHE A 369 -4.22 -13.08 21.04
C PHE A 369 -3.91 -14.32 21.88
N ASP A 370 -2.96 -14.20 22.80
CA ASP A 370 -2.56 -15.26 23.76
C ASP A 370 -2.45 -16.65 23.08
N PRO A 371 -1.70 -16.80 21.98
CA PRO A 371 -1.70 -18.02 21.17
C PRO A 371 -1.12 -19.21 21.93
N ARG A 372 -1.83 -20.33 21.91
CA ARG A 372 -1.37 -21.60 22.43
C ARG A 372 -0.89 -22.48 21.28
N GLU A 373 -0.02 -23.45 21.58
CA GLU A 373 0.47 -24.41 20.56
C GLU A 373 -0.70 -25.15 19.88
N SER A 374 -1.73 -25.50 20.64
CA SER A 374 -2.94 -26.16 20.09
C SER A 374 -3.71 -25.28 19.10
N ASP A 375 -3.61 -23.96 19.20
CA ASP A 375 -4.28 -23.03 18.29
C ASP A 375 -3.59 -23.03 16.92
N TYR A 376 -2.24 -23.12 16.92
CA TYR A 376 -1.48 -23.28 15.68
C TYR A 376 -1.75 -24.60 14.95
N GLU A 377 -1.99 -25.67 15.69
CA GLU A 377 -2.29 -27.00 15.14
C GLU A 377 -3.77 -27.20 14.75
N HIS A 378 -4.62 -26.19 14.98
CA HIS A 378 -6.02 -26.27 14.61
C HIS A 378 -6.19 -26.48 13.11
N PRO A 379 -6.99 -27.48 12.67
CA PRO A 379 -7.24 -27.72 11.26
C PRO A 379 -7.98 -26.54 10.60
N VAL A 380 -7.52 -26.14 9.42
CA VAL A 380 -8.18 -25.21 8.52
C VAL A 380 -8.28 -25.85 7.13
N TYR A 381 -9.05 -25.26 6.25
CA TYR A 381 -9.13 -25.79 4.88
C TYR A 381 -7.74 -25.78 4.22
N GLY A 382 -7.28 -26.97 3.81
CA GLY A 382 -6.00 -27.14 3.11
C GLY A 382 -4.77 -27.35 4.01
N GLY A 383 -4.92 -27.33 5.35
CA GLY A 383 -3.79 -27.54 6.25
C GLY A 383 -4.13 -27.29 7.72
N THR A 384 -3.17 -26.75 8.45
CA THR A 384 -3.34 -26.24 9.82
C THR A 384 -3.24 -24.72 9.84
N TRP A 385 -3.71 -24.09 10.92
CA TRP A 385 -3.55 -22.65 11.11
C TRP A 385 -2.07 -22.25 10.97
N ARG A 386 -1.14 -22.99 11.59
CA ARG A 386 0.30 -22.77 11.44
C ARG A 386 0.74 -22.74 9.99
N SER A 387 0.30 -23.71 9.18
CA SER A 387 0.78 -23.87 7.81
C SER A 387 0.24 -22.82 6.82
N GLN A 388 -0.87 -22.14 7.16
CA GLN A 388 -1.61 -21.25 6.25
C GLN A 388 -1.67 -19.79 6.73
N ARG A 389 -1.41 -19.54 8.00
CA ARG A 389 -1.75 -18.31 8.72
C ARG A 389 -1.41 -17.02 7.98
N ASN A 390 -0.18 -16.88 7.47
CA ASN A 390 0.25 -15.64 6.87
C ASN A 390 -0.49 -15.27 5.59
N ALA A 391 -1.12 -16.25 4.92
CA ALA A 391 -1.94 -16.02 3.74
C ALA A 391 -3.43 -15.71 4.05
N PHE A 392 -3.83 -15.67 5.32
CA PHE A 392 -5.21 -15.39 5.71
C PHE A 392 -5.76 -14.07 5.13
N PRO A 393 -5.04 -12.93 5.19
CA PRO A 393 -5.51 -11.68 4.60
C PRO A 393 -5.77 -11.79 3.09
N LEU A 394 -4.91 -12.49 2.37
CA LEU A 394 -5.10 -12.73 0.93
C LEU A 394 -6.40 -13.47 0.63
N GLU A 395 -6.70 -14.54 1.39
CA GLU A 395 -7.88 -15.37 1.12
C GLU A 395 -9.19 -14.66 1.46
N THR A 396 -9.22 -13.90 2.56
CA THR A 396 -10.43 -13.16 2.95
C THR A 396 -10.71 -12.00 1.98
N VAL A 397 -9.69 -11.26 1.53
CA VAL A 397 -9.81 -10.20 0.52
C VAL A 397 -10.20 -10.77 -0.85
N ARG A 398 -9.54 -11.85 -1.28
CA ARG A 398 -9.85 -12.56 -2.55
C ARG A 398 -11.31 -12.96 -2.61
N GLY A 399 -11.84 -13.52 -1.51
CA GLY A 399 -13.24 -13.97 -1.45
C GLY A 399 -14.22 -12.84 -1.77
N ILE A 400 -14.05 -11.68 -1.18
CA ILE A 400 -14.92 -10.51 -1.42
C ILE A 400 -14.75 -9.99 -2.85
N TYR A 401 -13.51 -9.76 -3.29
CA TYR A 401 -13.24 -9.24 -4.63
C TYR A 401 -13.85 -10.11 -5.74
N GLN A 402 -13.60 -11.42 -5.67
CA GLN A 402 -14.08 -12.36 -6.68
C GLN A 402 -15.60 -12.49 -6.65
N SER A 403 -16.20 -12.56 -5.46
CA SER A 403 -17.64 -12.71 -5.31
C SER A 403 -18.41 -11.46 -5.76
N GLN A 404 -17.95 -10.28 -5.40
CA GLN A 404 -18.56 -9.03 -5.85
C GLN A 404 -18.49 -8.89 -7.37
N ARG A 405 -17.34 -9.16 -7.99
CA ARG A 405 -17.20 -9.12 -9.46
C ARG A 405 -18.05 -10.16 -10.17
N LYS A 406 -18.18 -11.36 -9.58
CA LYS A 406 -19.01 -12.45 -10.13
C LYS A 406 -20.49 -12.12 -10.09
N ASP A 407 -20.99 -11.61 -8.96
CA ASP A 407 -22.42 -11.37 -8.74
C ASP A 407 -22.88 -10.06 -9.41
N TYR A 408 -21.97 -9.11 -9.62
CA TYR A 408 -22.26 -7.81 -10.23
C TYR A 408 -21.32 -7.51 -11.41
N PRO A 409 -21.31 -8.36 -12.47
CA PRO A 409 -20.37 -8.23 -13.58
C PRO A 409 -20.53 -6.93 -14.38
N ASP A 410 -21.72 -6.35 -14.39
CA ASP A 410 -22.05 -5.11 -15.09
C ASP A 410 -22.14 -3.91 -14.11
N SER A 411 -21.66 -4.06 -12.88
CA SER A 411 -21.63 -2.97 -11.91
C SER A 411 -20.81 -1.79 -12.45
N PRO A 412 -21.32 -0.55 -12.33
CA PRO A 412 -20.52 0.63 -12.62
C PRO A 412 -19.46 0.90 -11.54
N LYS A 413 -19.42 0.10 -10.46
CA LYS A 413 -18.51 0.27 -9.31
C LYS A 413 -17.35 -0.72 -9.38
N ARG A 414 -16.12 -0.23 -9.33
CA ARG A 414 -14.93 -1.02 -9.07
C ARG A 414 -14.92 -1.48 -7.61
N VAL A 415 -14.40 -2.66 -7.34
CA VAL A 415 -14.16 -3.13 -5.97
C VAL A 415 -13.02 -2.32 -5.37
N PHE A 416 -13.25 -1.72 -4.22
CA PHE A 416 -12.23 -1.07 -3.42
C PHE A 416 -12.28 -1.61 -1.99
N ILE A 417 -11.18 -2.18 -1.55
CA ILE A 417 -11.02 -2.79 -0.23
C ILE A 417 -9.85 -2.11 0.48
N MET A 418 -10.09 -1.50 1.63
CA MET A 418 -9.03 -1.10 2.55
C MET A 418 -8.90 -2.18 3.62
N THR A 419 -7.71 -2.72 3.83
CA THR A 419 -7.47 -3.88 4.70
C THR A 419 -6.32 -3.62 5.67
N ARG A 420 -6.42 -4.17 6.91
CA ARG A 420 -5.37 -3.98 7.92
C ARG A 420 -4.12 -4.80 7.63
N SER A 421 -4.27 -5.96 7.00
CA SER A 421 -3.14 -6.83 6.68
C SER A 421 -3.19 -7.28 5.23
N SER A 422 -2.05 -7.73 4.73
CA SER A 422 -1.88 -8.14 3.35
C SER A 422 -0.91 -9.31 3.24
N TYR A 423 -0.96 -10.03 2.12
CA TYR A 423 0.04 -11.01 1.76
C TYR A 423 0.43 -10.87 0.28
N ALA A 424 1.55 -11.50 -0.10
CA ALA A 424 2.03 -11.49 -1.47
C ALA A 424 0.92 -11.86 -2.46
N GLY A 425 0.78 -11.11 -3.55
CA GLY A 425 -0.27 -11.32 -4.55
C GLY A 425 -1.61 -10.63 -4.25
N GLN A 426 -1.80 -10.05 -3.08
CA GLN A 426 -3.07 -9.40 -2.71
C GLN A 426 -3.37 -8.15 -3.52
N GLN A 427 -2.35 -7.47 -4.10
CA GLN A 427 -2.52 -6.32 -4.99
C GLN A 427 -3.49 -6.59 -6.16
N HIS A 428 -3.63 -7.86 -6.57
CA HIS A 428 -4.51 -8.28 -7.66
C HIS A 428 -6.01 -8.17 -7.31
N TYR A 429 -6.34 -8.04 -6.04
CA TYR A 429 -7.72 -8.11 -5.54
C TYR A 429 -8.25 -6.75 -5.05
N GLY A 430 -7.88 -5.66 -5.71
CA GLY A 430 -8.47 -4.33 -5.48
C GLY A 430 -8.29 -3.82 -4.05
N SER A 431 -7.18 -4.13 -3.41
CA SER A 431 -6.94 -3.80 -2.01
C SER A 431 -5.85 -2.76 -1.79
N ASN A 432 -6.06 -1.94 -0.77
CA ASN A 432 -5.09 -1.02 -0.18
C ASN A 432 -4.91 -1.39 1.30
N MET A 433 -3.67 -1.51 1.77
CA MET A 433 -3.36 -1.81 3.16
C MET A 433 -3.03 -0.52 3.93
N TRP A 434 -3.50 -0.40 5.18
CA TRP A 434 -3.00 0.62 6.10
C TRP A 434 -2.09 0.00 7.18
N SER A 435 -1.30 0.83 7.82
CA SER A 435 -0.23 0.41 8.74
C SER A 435 -0.69 -0.02 10.14
N GLY A 436 -1.99 -0.26 10.33
CA GLY A 436 -2.56 -0.69 11.62
C GLY A 436 -2.73 0.45 12.64
N ASP A 437 -2.98 0.08 13.90
CA ASP A 437 -3.32 0.97 15.00
C ASP A 437 -2.07 1.60 15.64
N VAL A 438 -1.33 2.37 14.87
CA VAL A 438 -0.04 2.95 15.28
C VAL A 438 -0.22 4.08 16.28
N ALA A 439 0.74 4.26 17.20
CA ALA A 439 0.73 5.37 18.15
C ALA A 439 0.97 6.72 17.45
N SER A 440 0.36 7.77 17.98
CA SER A 440 0.61 9.15 17.56
C SER A 440 1.95 9.63 18.12
N SER A 441 3.04 9.37 17.41
CA SER A 441 4.39 9.76 17.81
C SER A 441 5.26 10.14 16.62
N TRP A 442 6.26 10.97 16.86
CA TRP A 442 7.27 11.28 15.84
C TRP A 442 8.10 10.05 15.46
N ASP A 443 8.42 9.20 16.43
CA ASP A 443 9.11 7.94 16.17
C ASP A 443 8.32 7.06 15.21
N MET A 444 7.01 6.96 15.40
CA MET A 444 6.15 6.21 14.51
C MET A 444 6.02 6.86 13.12
N LEU A 445 5.93 8.19 13.03
CA LEU A 445 5.93 8.87 11.73
C LEU A 445 7.22 8.58 10.94
N ARG A 446 8.39 8.61 11.61
CA ARG A 446 9.67 8.22 11.00
C ARG A 446 9.65 6.78 10.46
N LYS A 447 8.97 5.87 11.14
CA LYS A 447 8.84 4.45 10.73
C LYS A 447 7.86 4.23 9.58
N GLN A 448 6.84 5.09 9.43
CA GLN A 448 5.81 4.93 8.39
C GLN A 448 6.37 5.09 6.97
N VAL A 449 7.30 5.99 6.75
CA VAL A 449 7.89 6.23 5.43
C VAL A 449 8.61 4.99 4.91
N PRO A 450 9.63 4.43 5.61
CA PRO A 450 10.31 3.22 5.14
C PRO A 450 9.39 1.98 5.12
N ALA A 451 8.38 1.90 5.99
CA ALA A 451 7.40 0.81 5.97
C ALA A 451 6.60 0.81 4.65
N GLY A 452 6.04 1.95 4.24
CA GLY A 452 5.32 2.08 2.98
C GLY A 452 6.20 1.84 1.74
N LEU A 453 7.45 2.30 1.76
CA LEU A 453 8.41 2.05 0.69
C LEU A 453 8.79 0.56 0.60
N SER A 454 9.03 -0.10 1.72
CA SER A 454 9.34 -1.54 1.76
C SER A 454 8.17 -2.39 1.27
N PHE A 455 6.94 -2.01 1.64
CA PHE A 455 5.72 -2.65 1.15
C PHE A 455 5.57 -2.52 -0.36
N SER A 456 5.82 -1.32 -0.91
CA SER A 456 5.78 -1.09 -2.37
C SER A 456 6.75 -2.00 -3.13
N LEU A 457 7.93 -2.29 -2.56
CA LEU A 457 8.96 -3.14 -3.16
C LEU A 457 8.58 -4.63 -3.22
N THR A 458 7.52 -5.06 -2.53
CA THR A 458 7.04 -6.45 -2.58
C THR A 458 6.06 -6.73 -3.74
N GLY A 459 5.78 -5.73 -4.57
CA GLY A 459 4.79 -5.79 -5.66
C GLY A 459 3.44 -5.15 -5.30
N ASN A 460 3.19 -4.83 -4.04
CA ASN A 460 1.98 -4.18 -3.53
C ASN A 460 2.13 -2.64 -3.52
N PRO A 461 1.52 -1.90 -4.45
CA PRO A 461 1.72 -0.45 -4.54
C PRO A 461 0.81 0.36 -3.61
N ASN A 462 -0.22 -0.26 -3.04
CA ASN A 462 -1.35 0.41 -2.39
C ASN A 462 -1.19 0.39 -0.87
N PHE A 463 -0.64 1.46 -0.33
CA PHE A 463 -0.37 1.64 1.10
C PHE A 463 -0.89 2.99 1.59
N ASN A 464 -1.40 3.03 2.80
CA ASN A 464 -1.63 4.27 3.54
C ASN A 464 -1.40 4.10 5.04
N THR A 465 -1.54 5.17 5.78
CA THR A 465 -1.40 5.25 7.23
C THR A 465 -2.57 6.03 7.82
N ASP A 466 -2.86 5.82 9.09
CA ASP A 466 -3.75 6.68 9.85
C ASP A 466 -3.07 8.03 10.09
N ILE A 467 -3.57 9.10 9.43
CA ILE A 467 -2.96 10.42 9.55
C ILE A 467 -3.06 10.92 10.98
N GLY A 468 -1.90 11.21 11.55
CA GLY A 468 -1.75 11.61 12.94
C GLY A 468 -1.54 10.46 13.93
N GLY A 469 -1.45 9.21 13.44
CA GLY A 469 -1.43 7.99 14.24
C GLY A 469 -2.82 7.61 14.76
N PHE A 470 -3.04 6.36 15.18
CA PHE A 470 -4.36 5.92 15.67
C PHE A 470 -4.61 6.36 17.12
N PHE A 471 -3.72 6.01 18.06
CA PHE A 471 -3.84 6.37 19.47
C PHE A 471 -3.18 7.70 19.78
N CYS A 472 -3.97 8.70 20.21
CA CYS A 472 -3.47 10.04 20.56
C CYS A 472 -3.75 10.44 22.01
N ASN A 473 -4.07 9.50 22.89
CA ASN A 473 -4.48 9.81 24.27
C ASN A 473 -3.42 10.59 25.08
N ALA A 474 -2.14 10.38 24.78
CA ALA A 474 -1.04 11.12 25.41
C ALA A 474 -1.11 12.64 25.19
N TYR A 475 -1.84 13.11 24.17
CA TYR A 475 -2.03 14.51 23.84
C TYR A 475 -3.34 15.10 24.37
N ASN A 476 -4.20 14.29 24.99
CA ASN A 476 -5.45 14.72 25.61
C ASN A 476 -5.22 15.44 26.96
N THR A 477 -4.25 16.37 27.00
CA THR A 477 -3.75 17.02 28.23
C THR A 477 -4.75 17.98 28.89
N ARG A 478 -5.87 18.29 28.23
CA ARG A 478 -6.95 19.15 28.73
C ARG A 478 -8.28 18.43 28.89
N GLY A 479 -8.24 17.08 28.92
CA GLY A 479 -9.40 16.22 29.02
C GLY A 479 -9.64 15.39 27.75
N PRO A 480 -10.53 14.41 27.80
CA PRO A 480 -10.83 13.53 26.67
C PRO A 480 -11.16 14.30 25.39
N GLY A 481 -10.57 13.90 24.26
CA GLY A 481 -10.81 14.52 22.96
C GLY A 481 -10.09 15.84 22.72
N SER A 482 -9.22 16.29 23.63
CA SER A 482 -8.55 17.59 23.53
C SER A 482 -7.28 17.62 22.69
N ALA A 483 -6.80 16.47 22.20
CA ALA A 483 -5.56 16.37 21.41
C ALA A 483 -5.49 17.36 20.23
N PRO A 484 -6.54 17.62 19.43
CA PRO A 484 -6.48 18.61 18.35
C PRO A 484 -6.24 20.04 18.79
N LYS A 485 -6.34 20.34 20.10
CA LYS A 485 -6.02 21.65 20.71
C LYS A 485 -4.62 21.68 21.34
N ASN A 486 -3.91 20.55 21.35
CA ASN A 486 -2.55 20.45 21.85
C ASN A 486 -1.56 20.77 20.73
N PRO A 487 -0.70 21.80 20.88
CA PRO A 487 0.24 22.19 19.84
C PRO A 487 1.20 21.08 19.40
N GLN A 488 1.64 20.20 20.30
CA GLN A 488 2.51 19.08 19.96
C GLN A 488 1.79 18.09 19.02
N PHE A 489 0.51 17.81 19.26
CA PHE A 489 -0.29 16.98 18.36
C PHE A 489 -0.63 17.71 17.07
N GLN A 490 -0.88 19.02 17.11
CA GLN A 490 -1.15 19.82 15.92
C GLN A 490 0.01 19.77 14.93
N GLU A 491 1.26 19.95 15.40
CA GLU A 491 2.42 19.85 14.54
C GLU A 491 2.58 18.43 13.96
N LEU A 492 2.54 17.42 14.81
CA LEU A 492 2.63 16.02 14.40
C LEU A 492 1.57 15.68 13.34
N TYR A 493 0.31 16.10 13.59
CA TYR A 493 -0.80 15.84 12.68
C TYR A 493 -0.60 16.51 11.31
N VAL A 494 -0.19 17.79 11.29
CA VAL A 494 0.10 18.51 10.04
C VAL A 494 1.24 17.83 9.27
N ARG A 495 2.32 17.42 9.93
CA ARG A 495 3.44 16.75 9.27
C ARG A 495 3.05 15.35 8.75
N TRP A 496 2.19 14.65 9.49
CA TRP A 496 1.64 13.37 9.04
C TRP A 496 0.68 13.54 7.84
N MET A 497 -0.13 14.62 7.86
CA MET A 497 -0.99 14.99 6.73
C MET A 497 -0.15 15.27 5.46
N GLN A 498 1.00 15.89 5.62
CA GLN A 498 1.95 16.15 4.53
C GLN A 498 2.55 14.85 3.96
N TYR A 499 2.83 13.86 4.78
CA TYR A 499 3.22 12.53 4.31
C TYR A 499 2.05 11.81 3.65
N GLY A 500 0.87 11.82 4.28
CA GLY A 500 -0.35 11.19 3.76
C GLY A 500 -0.77 11.70 2.38
N LEU A 501 -0.43 12.95 2.03
CA LEU A 501 -0.65 13.53 0.70
C LEU A 501 -0.10 12.63 -0.43
N PHE A 502 1.00 11.93 -0.19
CA PHE A 502 1.68 11.09 -1.16
C PHE A 502 1.23 9.62 -1.12
N CYS A 503 0.43 9.22 -0.14
CA CYS A 503 -0.16 7.87 -0.12
C CYS A 503 -1.26 7.73 -1.17
N PRO A 504 -1.44 6.56 -1.81
CA PRO A 504 -2.56 6.33 -2.74
C PRO A 504 -3.92 6.66 -2.13
N VAL A 505 -4.16 6.27 -0.87
CA VAL A 505 -5.34 6.64 -0.10
C VAL A 505 -4.98 7.73 0.91
N PHE A 506 -5.69 8.85 0.84
CA PHE A 506 -5.45 10.03 1.70
C PHE A 506 -6.56 10.13 2.76
N ARG A 507 -6.34 9.50 3.92
CA ARG A 507 -7.35 9.28 4.95
C ARG A 507 -6.91 9.80 6.32
N SER A 508 -7.74 10.66 6.93
CA SER A 508 -7.66 10.93 8.37
C SER A 508 -8.44 9.89 9.16
N HIS A 509 -7.82 9.28 10.16
CA HIS A 509 -8.44 8.29 11.05
C HIS A 509 -7.74 8.25 12.40
N GLY A 510 -8.45 7.84 13.44
CA GLY A 510 -7.89 7.48 14.74
C GLY A 510 -8.90 7.49 15.87
N ALA A 511 -8.44 6.98 17.02
CA ALA A 511 -9.14 6.94 18.29
C ALA A 511 -8.82 8.14 19.18
N ASP A 512 -9.39 8.17 20.38
CA ASP A 512 -9.14 9.06 21.52
C ASP A 512 -9.53 10.52 21.32
N ALA A 513 -9.55 11.05 20.09
CA ALA A 513 -9.95 12.42 19.78
C ALA A 513 -10.51 12.53 18.36
N PRO A 514 -11.45 13.46 18.11
CA PRO A 514 -11.94 13.77 16.78
C PRO A 514 -10.84 14.44 15.94
N ARG A 515 -10.81 14.19 14.62
CA ARG A 515 -9.75 14.67 13.71
C ARG A 515 -10.29 15.39 12.48
N GLU A 516 -11.55 15.78 12.51
CA GLU A 516 -12.12 16.65 11.48
C GLU A 516 -11.40 18.00 11.51
N ILE A 517 -11.20 18.62 10.36
CA ILE A 517 -10.37 19.82 10.19
C ILE A 517 -10.75 20.96 11.18
N TRP A 518 -12.04 21.16 11.47
CA TRP A 518 -12.51 22.20 12.41
C TRP A 518 -12.17 21.93 13.88
N GLN A 519 -11.72 20.72 14.21
CA GLN A 519 -11.23 20.42 15.56
C GLN A 519 -9.88 21.10 15.82
N PHE A 520 -9.09 21.32 14.76
CA PHE A 520 -7.77 21.94 14.84
C PHE A 520 -7.81 23.48 14.82
N GLY A 521 -8.94 24.06 14.49
CA GLY A 521 -9.12 25.52 14.42
C GLY A 521 -10.19 25.93 13.42
N LYS A 522 -10.07 27.12 12.88
CA LYS A 522 -10.94 27.70 11.85
C LYS A 522 -10.12 28.31 10.72
N LYS A 523 -10.76 28.56 9.59
CA LYS A 523 -10.14 29.21 8.43
C LYS A 523 -9.49 30.54 8.83
N GLY A 524 -8.25 30.74 8.39
CA GLY A 524 -7.39 31.85 8.76
C GLY A 524 -6.46 31.55 9.95
N GLU A 525 -6.60 30.40 10.60
CA GLU A 525 -5.67 29.95 11.64
C GLU A 525 -4.61 29.01 11.02
N PRO A 526 -3.32 29.14 11.39
CA PRO A 526 -2.22 28.47 10.66
C PRO A 526 -2.33 26.96 10.55
N VAL A 527 -2.78 26.27 11.60
CA VAL A 527 -2.91 24.81 11.62
C VAL A 527 -4.04 24.35 10.70
N TYR A 528 -5.21 25.01 10.78
CA TYR A 528 -6.34 24.73 9.89
C TYR A 528 -5.96 24.96 8.43
N ASP A 529 -5.35 26.11 8.13
CA ASP A 529 -4.96 26.50 6.77
C ASP A 529 -3.90 25.54 6.19
N ALA A 530 -2.97 25.06 7.02
CA ALA A 530 -1.99 24.06 6.62
C ALA A 530 -2.65 22.73 6.21
N ILE A 531 -3.63 22.25 6.98
CA ILE A 531 -4.39 21.04 6.68
C ILE A 531 -5.20 21.23 5.39
N GLU A 532 -5.97 22.33 5.28
CA GLU A 532 -6.77 22.63 4.09
C GLU A 532 -5.92 22.71 2.83
N LYS A 533 -4.72 23.29 2.92
CA LYS A 533 -3.77 23.41 1.80
C LYS A 533 -3.33 22.05 1.27
N MET A 534 -3.06 21.08 2.15
CA MET A 534 -2.70 19.72 1.72
C MET A 534 -3.89 19.01 1.06
N ILE A 535 -5.09 19.16 1.61
CA ILE A 535 -6.30 18.60 0.99
C ILE A 535 -6.48 19.18 -0.42
N ARG A 536 -6.42 20.51 -0.57
CA ARG A 536 -6.57 21.16 -1.89
C ARG A 536 -5.47 20.79 -2.88
N LEU A 537 -4.22 20.66 -2.41
CA LEU A 537 -3.11 20.21 -3.25
C LEU A 537 -3.35 18.77 -3.75
N ARG A 538 -3.90 17.89 -2.92
CA ARG A 538 -4.27 16.53 -3.32
C ARG A 538 -5.20 16.54 -4.53
N TYR A 539 -6.23 17.37 -4.52
CA TYR A 539 -7.19 17.47 -5.63
C TYR A 539 -6.54 18.02 -6.90
N ARG A 540 -5.61 18.96 -6.77
CA ARG A 540 -4.84 19.44 -7.92
C ARG A 540 -3.95 18.36 -8.53
N LEU A 541 -3.43 17.45 -7.72
CA LEU A 541 -2.55 16.34 -8.15
C LEU A 541 -3.33 15.13 -8.71
N ILE A 542 -4.65 15.09 -8.65
CA ILE A 542 -5.44 13.91 -9.11
C ILE A 542 -5.16 13.53 -10.57
N PRO A 543 -5.05 14.43 -11.56
CA PRO A 543 -4.71 14.04 -12.92
C PRO A 543 -3.34 13.33 -13.03
N TYR A 544 -2.34 13.81 -12.29
CA TYR A 544 -1.04 13.17 -12.18
C TYR A 544 -1.15 11.80 -11.49
N LEU A 545 -1.84 11.73 -10.38
CA LEU A 545 -1.98 10.53 -9.57
C LEU A 545 -2.78 9.44 -10.28
N TYR A 546 -3.89 9.79 -10.93
CA TYR A 546 -4.70 8.82 -11.68
C TYR A 546 -4.00 8.29 -12.92
N SER A 547 -3.22 9.13 -13.59
CA SER A 547 -2.34 8.69 -14.68
C SER A 547 -1.20 7.80 -14.17
N THR A 548 -0.68 8.07 -12.96
CA THR A 548 0.29 7.18 -12.29
C THR A 548 -0.38 5.85 -11.93
N ALA A 549 -1.63 5.85 -11.48
CA ALA A 549 -2.40 4.62 -11.23
C ALA A 549 -2.52 3.75 -12.49
N TRP A 550 -2.76 4.37 -13.65
CA TRP A 550 -2.74 3.66 -14.92
C TRP A 550 -1.35 3.04 -15.22
N GLN A 551 -0.26 3.76 -14.93
CA GLN A 551 1.10 3.19 -15.07
C GLN A 551 1.34 2.03 -14.10
N VAL A 552 0.77 2.08 -12.89
CA VAL A 552 0.80 0.97 -11.92
C VAL A 552 0.10 -0.27 -12.50
N THR A 553 -1.06 -0.10 -13.11
CA THR A 553 -1.86 -1.17 -13.70
C THR A 553 -1.24 -1.71 -15.00
N SER A 554 -0.82 -0.83 -15.91
CA SER A 554 -0.41 -1.21 -17.27
C SER A 554 1.09 -1.47 -17.44
N ASN A 555 1.94 -0.84 -16.61
CA ASN A 555 3.40 -0.85 -16.76
C ASN A 555 4.15 -1.23 -15.48
N ASN A 556 3.45 -1.80 -14.49
CA ASN A 556 4.03 -2.24 -13.21
C ASN A 556 4.77 -1.14 -12.42
N ALA A 557 4.40 0.12 -12.58
CA ALA A 557 4.92 1.24 -11.81
C ALA A 557 4.50 1.17 -10.32
N SER A 558 4.96 2.12 -9.52
CA SER A 558 4.58 2.27 -8.12
C SER A 558 4.34 3.74 -7.78
N TYR A 559 3.45 4.00 -6.79
CA TYR A 559 3.21 5.37 -6.30
C TYR A 559 4.37 5.83 -5.41
N LEU A 560 4.67 5.05 -4.36
CA LEU A 560 5.76 5.28 -3.42
C LEU A 560 6.98 4.51 -3.90
N ARG A 561 8.07 5.20 -4.22
CA ARG A 561 9.26 4.60 -4.80
C ARG A 561 10.50 5.04 -4.03
N PRO A 562 11.29 4.11 -3.47
CA PRO A 562 12.58 4.45 -2.89
C PRO A 562 13.47 5.16 -3.93
N LEU A 563 14.28 6.09 -3.49
CA LEU A 563 15.15 6.86 -4.39
C LEU A 563 16.10 5.97 -5.22
N PHE A 564 16.55 4.84 -4.67
CA PHE A 564 17.42 3.91 -5.39
C PHE A 564 16.73 3.22 -6.60
N SER A 565 15.40 3.25 -6.70
CA SER A 565 14.70 2.71 -7.89
C SER A 565 15.19 3.37 -9.17
N ASP A 566 15.42 4.69 -9.14
CA ASP A 566 15.94 5.47 -10.28
C ASP A 566 17.43 5.83 -10.13
N PHE A 567 17.94 5.87 -8.91
CA PHE A 567 19.27 6.35 -8.58
C PHE A 567 20.16 5.28 -7.91
N ALA A 568 20.06 4.02 -8.34
CA ALA A 568 20.80 2.89 -7.76
C ALA A 568 22.34 3.07 -7.73
N GLN A 569 22.89 3.94 -8.58
CA GLN A 569 24.33 4.25 -8.61
C GLN A 569 24.75 5.24 -7.51
N ASP A 570 23.81 5.93 -6.89
CA ASP A 570 24.05 6.82 -5.77
C ASP A 570 23.90 6.07 -4.45
N LYS A 571 25.00 5.60 -3.89
CA LYS A 571 24.98 4.81 -2.65
C LYS A 571 24.34 5.53 -1.46
N ARG A 572 24.30 6.86 -1.47
CA ARG A 572 23.71 7.66 -0.40
C ARG A 572 22.21 7.41 -0.24
N VAL A 573 21.52 7.08 -1.34
CA VAL A 573 20.07 6.86 -1.31
C VAL A 573 19.68 5.41 -0.99
N TRP A 574 20.63 4.50 -0.79
CA TRP A 574 20.35 3.09 -0.54
C TRP A 574 19.64 2.80 0.78
N ASP A 575 19.81 3.69 1.76
CA ASP A 575 19.15 3.58 3.07
C ASP A 575 18.45 4.90 3.45
N MET A 576 17.91 5.61 2.46
CA MET A 576 17.14 6.83 2.67
C MET A 576 15.75 6.49 3.23
N THR A 577 15.39 7.07 4.38
CA THR A 577 14.18 6.71 5.13
C THR A 577 13.13 7.81 5.20
N ASP A 578 13.46 9.04 4.74
CA ASP A 578 12.59 10.21 4.83
C ASP A 578 12.43 10.98 3.52
N GLU A 579 12.99 10.44 2.43
CA GLU A 579 12.87 11.00 1.08
C GLU A 579 12.59 9.89 0.07
N PHE A 580 11.65 10.12 -0.84
CA PHE A 580 11.22 9.12 -1.82
C PHE A 580 10.63 9.79 -3.08
N LEU A 581 10.48 9.01 -4.15
CA LEU A 581 9.74 9.46 -5.32
C LEU A 581 8.24 9.14 -5.17
N PHE A 582 7.40 10.11 -5.50
CA PHE A 582 5.97 9.95 -5.72
C PHE A 582 5.70 9.89 -7.23
N GLY A 583 5.43 8.69 -7.74
CA GLY A 583 5.50 8.41 -9.17
C GLY A 583 6.92 8.65 -9.71
N ASN A 584 7.04 9.18 -10.94
CA ASN A 584 8.32 9.38 -11.60
C ASN A 584 8.85 10.82 -11.54
N SER A 585 7.99 11.78 -11.18
CA SER A 585 8.28 13.20 -11.35
C SER A 585 8.57 13.95 -10.05
N ILE A 586 7.99 13.52 -8.93
CA ILE A 586 8.03 14.26 -7.69
C ILE A 586 8.92 13.54 -6.68
N LEU A 587 9.91 14.25 -6.12
CA LEU A 587 10.65 13.84 -4.93
C LEU A 587 9.94 14.45 -3.70
N ALA A 588 9.38 13.63 -2.86
CA ALA A 588 8.78 14.01 -1.59
C ALA A 588 9.80 13.87 -0.47
N ALA A 589 9.93 14.89 0.35
CA ALA A 589 10.90 14.94 1.44
C ALA A 589 10.21 15.46 2.74
N PRO A 590 9.19 14.74 3.27
CA PRO A 590 8.42 15.22 4.41
C PRO A 590 9.31 15.52 5.61
N ILE A 591 8.83 16.45 6.46
CA ILE A 591 9.43 16.72 7.74
C ILE A 591 8.94 15.65 8.72
N VAL A 592 9.85 14.88 9.27
CA VAL A 592 9.56 13.77 10.18
C VAL A 592 10.08 14.00 11.62
N ASP A 593 10.53 15.21 11.87
CA ASP A 593 10.97 15.68 13.21
C ASP A 593 10.27 17.00 13.56
N PRO A 594 10.01 17.28 14.85
CA PRO A 594 9.36 18.51 15.27
C PRO A 594 10.25 19.73 15.00
N GLN A 595 9.65 20.81 14.52
CA GLN A 595 10.34 22.09 14.26
C GLN A 595 9.81 23.22 15.12
N TYR A 596 8.56 23.15 15.56
CA TYR A 596 7.86 24.20 16.32
C TYR A 596 7.64 23.81 17.78
N THR A 597 7.57 22.52 18.07
CA THR A 597 7.34 22.00 19.41
C THR A 597 8.46 21.06 19.83
N GLU A 598 8.54 20.73 21.11
CA GLU A 598 9.42 19.66 21.58
C GLU A 598 8.77 18.30 21.29
N GLU A 599 9.62 17.31 20.96
CA GLU A 599 9.15 15.94 20.78
C GLU A 599 8.58 15.39 22.09
N LYS A 600 7.34 14.90 22.04
CA LYS A 600 6.76 14.16 23.14
C LYS A 600 7.11 12.68 22.99
N VAL A 601 7.81 12.14 23.98
CA VAL A 601 8.13 10.71 24.02
C VAL A 601 6.87 9.93 24.39
N ILE A 602 6.42 9.06 23.51
CA ILE A 602 5.26 8.19 23.72
C ILE A 602 5.75 6.83 24.20
N ARG A 603 5.14 6.31 25.26
CA ARG A 603 5.39 4.95 25.74
C ARG A 603 4.44 4.01 25.04
N GLU A 604 4.99 3.15 24.21
CA GLU A 604 4.26 2.11 23.52
C GLU A 604 4.30 0.81 24.33
N ASP A 605 3.23 0.03 24.26
CA ASP A 605 3.22 -1.32 24.79
C ASP A 605 4.14 -2.21 23.96
N ALA A 606 5.06 -2.92 24.61
CA ALA A 606 6.10 -3.69 23.92
C ALA A 606 5.55 -4.87 23.09
N MET A 607 4.34 -5.36 23.42
CA MET A 607 3.72 -6.48 22.71
C MET A 607 2.81 -6.01 21.57
N THR A 608 2.08 -4.94 21.77
CA THR A 608 1.06 -4.46 20.81
C THR A 608 1.49 -3.22 20.04
N GLY A 609 2.51 -2.49 20.50
CA GLY A 609 2.90 -1.18 19.95
C GLY A 609 1.89 -0.07 20.25
N TRP A 610 0.86 -0.35 21.02
CA TRP A 610 -0.19 0.61 21.33
C TRP A 610 0.25 1.62 22.40
N ASP A 611 -0.25 2.85 22.29
CA ASP A 611 -0.07 3.86 23.32
C ASP A 611 -0.80 3.46 24.62
N ARG A 612 -0.01 3.25 25.68
CA ARG A 612 -0.50 2.93 27.03
C ARG A 612 -0.34 4.10 27.98
N ASN A 613 -0.11 5.29 27.47
CA ASN A 613 0.01 6.47 28.32
C ASN A 613 -1.32 6.76 29.01
N GLN A 614 -1.24 7.00 30.32
CA GLN A 614 -2.37 7.52 31.06
C GLN A 614 -2.55 9.01 30.71
N LEU A 615 -3.81 9.45 30.80
CA LEU A 615 -4.18 10.85 30.63
C LEU A 615 -3.44 11.69 31.68
N THR A 616 -2.47 12.48 31.25
CA THR A 616 -1.73 13.39 32.12
C THR A 616 -2.25 14.80 31.90
N MET A 617 -2.95 15.34 32.87
CA MET A 617 -3.44 16.72 32.79
C MET A 617 -2.26 17.67 32.85
N ASP A 618 -2.14 18.55 31.86
CA ASP A 618 -1.16 19.62 31.81
C ASP A 618 -1.90 20.98 31.92
N ASN A 619 -1.53 21.77 32.91
CA ASN A 619 -2.08 23.11 33.10
C ASN A 619 -1.26 24.19 32.38
N GLY A 620 -0.18 23.82 31.72
CA GLY A 620 0.64 24.71 30.92
C GLY A 620 -0.05 25.14 29.61
N GLN A 621 0.04 26.42 29.26
CA GLN A 621 -0.26 26.88 27.92
C GLN A 621 1.04 26.82 27.11
N LEU A 622 1.14 25.83 26.21
CA LEU A 622 2.18 25.86 25.20
C LEU A 622 1.75 26.86 24.12
N THR A 623 2.44 28.00 24.06
CA THR A 623 2.22 28.99 23.00
C THR A 623 3.26 28.77 21.93
N VAL A 624 2.80 28.59 20.69
CA VAL A 624 3.66 28.35 19.51
C VAL A 624 3.41 29.44 18.48
N ASP A 625 4.48 30.03 17.97
CA ASP A 625 4.42 30.88 16.79
C ASP A 625 4.51 30.03 15.52
N TRP A 626 3.35 29.65 15.00
CA TRP A 626 3.23 28.87 13.77
C TRP A 626 3.66 29.63 12.50
N THR A 627 3.87 30.95 12.58
CA THR A 627 4.25 31.78 11.43
C THR A 627 5.76 31.84 11.22
N GLU A 628 6.50 31.36 12.21
CA GLU A 628 7.97 31.31 12.13
C GLU A 628 8.44 30.42 10.98
N THR A 629 9.44 30.89 10.24
CA THR A 629 10.08 30.12 9.19
C THR A 629 11.19 29.26 9.80
N LYS A 630 11.16 27.99 9.55
CA LYS A 630 12.16 27.00 9.99
C LYS A 630 13.07 26.61 8.82
N THR A 631 14.06 25.79 9.09
CA THR A 631 15.02 25.30 8.09
C THR A 631 15.07 23.77 8.14
N ALA A 632 15.13 23.15 6.98
CA ALA A 632 15.41 21.72 6.83
C ALA A 632 16.48 21.49 5.79
N THR A 633 17.30 20.46 5.96
CA THR A 633 18.27 20.00 4.99
C THR A 633 17.79 18.73 4.34
N LYS A 634 17.73 18.68 3.01
CA LYS A 634 17.28 17.52 2.23
C LYS A 634 18.30 17.18 1.14
N TYR A 635 18.40 15.90 0.79
CA TYR A 635 19.32 15.42 -0.21
C TYR A 635 18.65 15.32 -1.58
N LEU A 636 19.26 15.89 -2.60
CA LEU A 636 18.83 15.73 -3.98
C LEU A 636 19.72 14.69 -4.67
N PRO A 637 19.17 13.56 -5.17
CA PRO A 637 19.95 12.48 -5.77
C PRO A 637 20.78 12.93 -6.97
N LYS A 638 21.96 12.32 -7.11
CA LYS A 638 22.83 12.52 -8.26
C LYS A 638 22.22 11.89 -9.53
N GLY A 639 22.27 12.61 -10.63
CA GLY A 639 21.81 12.12 -11.95
C GLY A 639 20.60 12.84 -12.51
N ALA A 640 20.04 13.77 -11.76
CA ALA A 640 19.00 14.69 -12.23
C ALA A 640 19.19 16.08 -11.61
N ASP A 641 18.60 17.09 -12.24
CA ASP A 641 18.37 18.39 -11.63
C ASP A 641 16.94 18.43 -11.08
N TRP A 642 16.69 19.31 -10.12
CA TRP A 642 15.45 19.37 -9.38
C TRP A 642 14.94 20.80 -9.24
N TYR A 643 13.63 20.98 -9.25
CA TYR A 643 12.97 22.24 -8.98
C TYR A 643 12.20 22.17 -7.67
N ASP A 644 12.41 23.11 -6.76
CA ASP A 644 11.52 23.26 -5.61
C ASP A 644 10.09 23.56 -6.13
N PHE A 645 9.13 22.74 -5.72
CA PHE A 645 7.75 22.85 -6.20
C PHE A 645 7.08 24.18 -5.82
N TRP A 646 7.48 24.78 -4.68
CA TRP A 646 6.87 25.98 -4.15
C TRP A 646 7.47 27.28 -4.68
N THR A 647 8.76 27.27 -4.99
CA THR A 647 9.50 28.47 -5.36
C THR A 647 9.94 28.49 -6.82
N ASN A 648 9.90 27.35 -7.51
CA ASN A 648 10.48 27.11 -8.84
C ASN A 648 12.02 27.29 -8.88
N GLU A 649 12.69 27.35 -7.75
CA GLU A 649 14.16 27.41 -7.70
C GLU A 649 14.74 26.07 -8.18
N ARG A 650 15.75 26.15 -9.07
CA ARG A 650 16.41 24.96 -9.63
C ARG A 650 17.68 24.62 -8.89
N TYR A 651 17.83 23.36 -8.54
CA TYR A 651 18.99 22.78 -7.87
C TYR A 651 19.61 21.67 -8.71
N LYS A 652 20.95 21.60 -8.69
CA LYS A 652 21.67 20.41 -9.19
C LYS A 652 21.57 19.28 -8.20
N GLY A 653 21.40 18.05 -8.69
CA GLY A 653 21.47 16.85 -7.85
C GLY A 653 22.88 16.52 -7.36
N GLY A 654 22.98 15.50 -6.49
CA GLY A 654 24.22 15.04 -5.88
C GLY A 654 24.66 15.87 -4.68
N ARG A 655 23.75 16.59 -4.00
CA ARG A 655 24.09 17.46 -2.86
C ARG A 655 22.94 17.64 -1.88
N ASP A 656 23.29 18.07 -0.67
CA ASP A 656 22.33 18.62 0.28
C ASP A 656 21.91 20.02 -0.09
N VAL A 657 20.64 20.33 0.15
CA VAL A 657 20.07 21.67 0.03
C VAL A 657 19.41 22.07 1.34
N SER A 658 19.67 23.31 1.76
CA SER A 658 19.01 23.89 2.93
C SER A 658 17.81 24.70 2.45
N LEU A 659 16.64 24.36 2.98
CA LEU A 659 15.35 24.93 2.59
C LEU A 659 14.74 25.71 3.73
N GLN A 660 14.10 26.82 3.41
CA GLN A 660 13.18 27.48 4.31
C GLN A 660 11.86 26.69 4.34
N THR A 661 11.44 26.28 5.53
CA THR A 661 10.19 25.53 5.73
C THR A 661 9.20 26.31 6.57
N THR A 662 7.93 26.21 6.21
CA THR A 662 6.80 26.73 6.99
C THR A 662 5.87 25.58 7.36
N LEU A 663 4.97 25.78 8.30
CA LEU A 663 4.04 24.73 8.73
C LEU A 663 3.18 24.23 7.57
N ASP A 664 2.80 25.10 6.65
CA ASP A 664 1.86 24.86 5.55
C ASP A 664 2.51 24.27 4.28
N ARG A 665 3.81 23.96 4.32
CA ARG A 665 4.54 23.41 3.16
C ARG A 665 5.29 22.14 3.51
N VAL A 666 5.12 21.14 2.67
CA VAL A 666 5.97 19.94 2.65
C VAL A 666 7.12 20.17 1.68
N PRO A 667 8.38 19.94 2.05
CA PRO A 667 9.47 19.92 1.08
C PRO A 667 9.19 18.91 -0.02
N MET A 668 9.09 19.38 -1.26
CA MET A 668 8.93 18.55 -2.44
C MET A 668 9.58 19.19 -3.65
N PHE A 669 10.14 18.36 -4.50
CA PHE A 669 10.87 18.78 -5.69
C PHE A 669 10.33 18.08 -6.92
N VAL A 670 10.41 18.75 -8.07
CA VAL A 670 10.05 18.15 -9.35
C VAL A 670 11.31 17.93 -10.17
N ARG A 671 11.47 16.73 -10.69
CA ARG A 671 12.60 16.36 -11.55
C ARG A 671 12.62 17.20 -12.83
N ALA A 672 13.77 17.71 -13.21
CA ALA A 672 13.94 18.34 -14.53
C ALA A 672 13.59 17.36 -15.66
N GLY A 673 12.87 17.85 -16.67
CA GLY A 673 12.26 17.05 -17.74
C GLY A 673 10.81 16.64 -17.46
N SER A 674 10.31 16.76 -16.24
CA SER A 674 8.95 16.38 -15.92
C SER A 674 7.90 17.30 -16.51
N ILE A 675 6.76 16.70 -16.84
CA ILE A 675 5.51 17.37 -17.21
C ILE A 675 4.48 16.98 -16.19
N LEU A 676 4.06 17.91 -15.34
CA LEU A 676 3.16 17.65 -14.21
C LEU A 676 1.77 18.24 -14.52
N PRO A 677 0.74 17.43 -14.81
CA PRO A 677 -0.61 17.92 -14.98
C PRO A 677 -1.23 18.25 -13.63
N LEU A 678 -1.77 19.44 -13.49
CA LEU A 678 -2.51 19.90 -12.33
C LEU A 678 -3.96 20.21 -12.71
N GLY A 679 -4.89 19.61 -11.95
CA GLY A 679 -6.32 19.78 -12.14
C GLY A 679 -6.89 21.00 -11.42
N PRO A 680 -8.19 21.28 -11.60
CA PRO A 680 -8.88 22.34 -10.88
C PRO A 680 -9.06 21.97 -9.40
N VAL A 681 -9.18 22.97 -8.55
CA VAL A 681 -9.69 22.78 -7.19
C VAL A 681 -11.18 22.50 -7.24
N MET A 682 -11.63 21.45 -6.54
CA MET A 682 -13.01 20.99 -6.53
C MET A 682 -13.39 20.49 -5.14
N GLN A 683 -14.68 20.36 -4.86
CA GLN A 683 -15.20 19.89 -3.56
C GLN A 683 -15.23 18.35 -3.47
N TYR A 684 -15.32 17.68 -4.61
CA TYR A 684 -15.27 16.23 -4.75
C TYR A 684 -14.80 15.88 -6.16
N VAL A 685 -14.25 14.70 -6.33
CA VAL A 685 -13.82 14.20 -7.64
C VAL A 685 -15.01 14.08 -8.57
N GLY A 686 -14.90 14.67 -9.77
CA GLY A 686 -15.98 14.72 -10.75
C GLY A 686 -16.87 15.95 -10.67
N GLU A 687 -16.70 16.87 -9.68
CA GLU A 687 -17.40 18.16 -9.66
C GLU A 687 -17.06 19.00 -10.89
N LYS A 688 -15.81 18.95 -11.29
CA LYS A 688 -15.31 19.67 -12.48
C LYS A 688 -14.61 18.71 -13.40
N THR A 689 -14.83 18.89 -14.69
CA THR A 689 -14.10 18.15 -15.73
C THR A 689 -12.68 18.68 -15.90
N TRP A 690 -11.83 17.92 -16.56
CA TRP A 690 -10.46 18.31 -16.87
C TRP A 690 -10.39 19.09 -18.20
N GLU A 691 -11.36 19.93 -18.46
CA GLU A 691 -11.39 20.79 -19.67
C GLU A 691 -10.22 21.76 -19.75
N ASN A 692 -9.74 22.23 -18.59
CA ASN A 692 -8.65 23.18 -18.50
C ASN A 692 -7.59 22.62 -17.53
N LEU A 693 -6.66 21.77 -18.03
CA LEU A 693 -5.53 21.32 -17.26
C LEU A 693 -4.33 22.25 -17.41
N GLU A 694 -3.66 22.52 -16.29
CA GLU A 694 -2.33 23.10 -16.32
C GLU A 694 -1.29 22.01 -16.56
N LEU A 695 -0.37 22.22 -17.48
CA LEU A 695 0.78 21.37 -17.73
C LEU A 695 2.04 22.12 -17.28
N HIS A 696 2.51 21.83 -16.09
CA HIS A 696 3.74 22.41 -15.57
C HIS A 696 4.95 21.66 -16.13
N VAL A 697 5.72 22.30 -17.00
CA VAL A 697 6.91 21.72 -17.63
C VAL A 697 8.15 22.25 -16.94
N TYR A 698 9.03 21.35 -16.52
CA TYR A 698 10.26 21.67 -15.80
C TYR A 698 11.49 21.41 -16.68
N PRO A 699 12.05 22.44 -17.31
CA PRO A 699 13.17 22.29 -18.25
C PRO A 699 14.45 21.74 -17.60
N GLY A 700 15.40 21.28 -18.45
CA GLY A 700 16.71 20.78 -18.03
C GLY A 700 17.01 19.35 -18.44
N ALA A 701 16.00 18.64 -18.95
CA ALA A 701 16.11 17.35 -19.61
C ALA A 701 14.90 17.15 -20.52
N ASN A 702 15.00 16.22 -21.48
CA ASN A 702 13.82 15.75 -22.21
C ASN A 702 12.91 14.95 -21.28
N GLY A 703 11.61 14.97 -21.56
CA GLY A 703 10.65 14.24 -20.75
C GLY A 703 9.38 13.86 -21.48
N GLU A 704 8.66 12.93 -20.86
CA GLU A 704 7.39 12.43 -21.37
C GLU A 704 6.43 12.19 -20.20
N PHE A 705 5.15 12.44 -20.42
CA PHE A 705 4.07 12.09 -19.51
C PHE A 705 2.83 11.66 -20.29
N THR A 706 2.19 10.60 -19.89
CA THR A 706 0.93 10.13 -20.50
C THR A 706 -0.24 10.39 -19.55
N LEU A 707 -1.12 11.30 -19.94
CA LEU A 707 -2.41 11.53 -19.28
C LEU A 707 -3.35 10.38 -19.60
N TYR A 708 -3.96 9.81 -18.59
CA TYR A 708 -4.95 8.75 -18.68
C TYR A 708 -6.32 9.22 -18.19
N GLU A 709 -7.37 8.84 -18.90
CA GLU A 709 -8.76 9.11 -18.54
C GLU A 709 -9.67 7.95 -18.94
N ASP A 710 -10.65 7.65 -18.09
CA ASP A 710 -11.71 6.67 -18.31
C ASP A 710 -13.02 7.12 -17.65
N GLU A 711 -14.00 6.23 -17.50
CA GLU A 711 -15.28 6.51 -16.82
C GLU A 711 -15.16 6.73 -15.30
N GLY A 712 -13.99 6.50 -14.71
CA GLY A 712 -13.67 6.71 -13.29
C GLY A 712 -14.05 5.58 -12.34
N ASP A 713 -15.12 4.84 -12.58
CA ASP A 713 -15.60 3.82 -11.64
C ASP A 713 -16.22 2.58 -12.30
N SER A 714 -15.98 2.30 -13.56
CA SER A 714 -16.38 1.06 -14.20
C SER A 714 -15.18 0.17 -14.55
N TYR A 715 -15.42 -1.12 -14.80
CA TYR A 715 -14.41 -2.02 -15.34
C TYR A 715 -14.32 -1.98 -16.89
N ASN A 716 -14.96 -1.02 -17.54
CA ASN A 716 -14.92 -0.88 -19.00
C ASN A 716 -13.51 -0.60 -19.51
N TYR A 717 -12.62 -0.03 -18.67
CA TYR A 717 -11.21 0.15 -19.03
C TYR A 717 -10.51 -1.18 -19.35
N GLU A 718 -10.88 -2.29 -18.73
CA GLU A 718 -10.33 -3.63 -19.04
C GLU A 718 -10.71 -4.08 -20.46
N ARG A 719 -11.74 -3.47 -21.04
CA ARG A 719 -12.22 -3.70 -22.41
C ARG A 719 -11.80 -2.60 -23.38
N GLY A 720 -10.87 -1.74 -22.97
CA GLY A 720 -10.31 -0.67 -23.81
C GLY A 720 -11.10 0.65 -23.79
N ALA A 721 -12.11 0.80 -22.90
CA ALA A 721 -12.84 2.05 -22.75
C ALA A 721 -12.07 3.07 -21.90
N TYR A 722 -11.03 3.63 -22.46
CA TYR A 722 -10.21 4.70 -21.88
C TYR A 722 -9.54 5.52 -22.99
N SER A 723 -8.96 6.64 -22.65
CA SER A 723 -8.15 7.42 -23.55
C SER A 723 -6.81 7.82 -22.93
N THR A 724 -5.79 7.97 -23.79
CA THR A 724 -4.47 8.47 -23.39
C THR A 724 -4.04 9.61 -24.30
N ILE A 725 -3.33 10.59 -23.72
CA ILE A 725 -2.66 11.69 -24.43
C ILE A 725 -1.23 11.75 -23.91
N THR A 726 -0.25 11.58 -24.79
CA THR A 726 1.16 11.63 -24.40
C THR A 726 1.75 13.00 -24.69
N PHE A 727 2.27 13.65 -23.66
CA PHE A 727 3.01 14.91 -23.75
C PHE A 727 4.50 14.61 -23.84
N ARG A 728 5.24 15.30 -24.75
CA ARG A 728 6.69 15.16 -24.91
C ARG A 728 7.37 16.51 -24.89
N TRP A 729 8.28 16.69 -23.95
CA TRP A 729 9.14 17.87 -23.85
C TRP A 729 10.49 17.63 -24.51
N ASN A 730 10.84 18.49 -25.49
CA ASN A 730 12.17 18.54 -26.05
C ASN A 730 12.89 19.77 -25.48
N ASP A 731 13.83 19.51 -24.57
CA ASP A 731 14.50 20.57 -23.82
C ASP A 731 15.37 21.48 -24.70
N ARG A 732 16.09 20.90 -25.65
CA ARG A 732 16.97 21.67 -26.58
C ARG A 732 16.16 22.56 -27.49
N ALA A 733 15.07 22.07 -28.02
CA ALA A 733 14.21 22.83 -28.95
C ALA A 733 13.23 23.76 -28.21
N ARG A 734 13.10 23.63 -26.89
CA ARG A 734 12.09 24.34 -26.08
C ARG A 734 10.68 24.14 -26.65
N THR A 735 10.33 22.93 -26.99
CA THR A 735 9.02 22.59 -27.54
C THR A 735 8.32 21.53 -26.73
N LEU A 736 7.01 21.69 -26.53
CA LEU A 736 6.10 20.67 -25.98
C LEU A 736 5.25 20.12 -27.13
N THR A 737 5.36 18.83 -27.39
CA THR A 737 4.42 18.10 -28.26
C THR A 737 3.30 17.52 -27.45
N ILE A 738 2.06 17.89 -27.74
CA ILE A 738 0.84 17.28 -27.25
C ILE A 738 0.44 16.24 -28.29
N GLY A 739 0.63 14.96 -28.00
CA GLY A 739 0.42 13.87 -28.95
C GLY A 739 -1.04 13.67 -29.33
N GLU A 740 -1.26 12.86 -30.34
CA GLU A 740 -2.60 12.41 -30.72
C GLU A 740 -3.27 11.66 -29.55
N ARG A 741 -4.58 11.84 -29.37
CA ARG A 741 -5.36 11.08 -28.40
C ARG A 741 -5.61 9.67 -28.90
N HIS A 742 -5.28 8.68 -28.10
CA HIS A 742 -5.54 7.27 -28.38
C HIS A 742 -6.66 6.74 -27.50
N GLY A 743 -7.57 5.96 -28.10
CA GLY A 743 -8.72 5.36 -27.42
C GLY A 743 -9.90 6.30 -27.23
N SER A 744 -10.94 5.77 -26.64
CA SER A 744 -12.19 6.50 -26.34
C SER A 744 -13.01 5.80 -25.26
N TYR A 745 -13.85 6.56 -24.57
CA TYR A 745 -14.79 6.07 -23.57
C TYR A 745 -16.05 6.95 -23.54
N PRO A 746 -17.18 6.46 -23.01
CA PRO A 746 -18.40 7.26 -22.85
C PRO A 746 -18.16 8.51 -21.98
N GLY A 747 -18.59 9.68 -22.45
CA GLY A 747 -18.39 10.94 -21.73
C GLY A 747 -17.03 11.61 -21.89
N MET A 748 -16.17 11.08 -22.75
CA MET A 748 -14.85 11.64 -23.03
C MET A 748 -14.91 13.07 -23.55
N LEU A 749 -14.03 13.95 -23.07
CA LEU A 749 -13.87 15.32 -23.57
C LEU A 749 -13.29 15.32 -24.99
N MET A 750 -14.07 15.72 -25.98
CA MET A 750 -13.63 15.79 -27.37
C MET A 750 -12.68 16.97 -27.61
N ASN A 751 -12.97 18.10 -27.00
CA ASN A 751 -12.17 19.32 -27.06
C ASN A 751 -11.84 19.77 -25.65
N ARG A 752 -10.63 20.31 -25.47
CA ARG A 752 -10.17 20.87 -24.20
C ARG A 752 -9.10 21.93 -24.42
N GLN A 753 -8.70 22.58 -23.35
CA GLN A 753 -7.62 23.53 -23.31
C GLN A 753 -6.53 23.03 -22.36
N PHE A 754 -5.27 23.17 -22.77
CA PHE A 754 -4.12 23.01 -21.90
C PHE A 754 -3.47 24.36 -21.66
N THR A 755 -3.17 24.65 -20.40
CA THR A 755 -2.37 25.82 -20.04
C THR A 755 -0.98 25.34 -19.67
N VAL A 756 -0.01 25.56 -20.56
CA VAL A 756 1.39 25.19 -20.34
C VAL A 756 2.08 26.26 -19.53
N VAL A 757 2.72 25.86 -18.43
CA VAL A 757 3.38 26.75 -17.48
C VAL A 757 4.83 26.32 -17.27
N LEU A 758 5.78 27.25 -17.38
CA LEU A 758 7.19 27.01 -17.07
C LEU A 758 7.61 27.73 -15.79
N PRO A 759 8.67 27.26 -15.10
CA PRO A 759 9.19 27.91 -13.89
C PRO A 759 9.62 29.35 -14.04
N ASP A 760 10.00 29.77 -15.27
CA ASP A 760 10.39 31.15 -15.57
C ASP A 760 9.21 32.12 -15.75
N GLY A 761 7.96 31.62 -15.54
CA GLY A 761 6.74 32.42 -15.68
C GLY A 761 6.16 32.41 -17.11
N THR A 762 6.75 31.69 -18.05
CA THR A 762 6.18 31.52 -19.40
C THR A 762 4.87 30.75 -19.31
N ILE A 763 3.79 31.30 -19.91
CA ILE A 763 2.48 30.68 -19.99
C ILE A 763 2.00 30.63 -21.42
N ARG A 764 1.49 29.51 -21.89
CA ARG A 764 0.86 29.32 -23.19
C ARG A 764 -0.42 28.50 -23.08
N THR A 765 -1.47 28.96 -23.71
CA THR A 765 -2.74 28.25 -23.80
C THR A 765 -2.87 27.56 -25.14
N VAL A 766 -3.25 26.31 -25.16
CA VAL A 766 -3.37 25.45 -26.33
C VAL A 766 -4.75 24.85 -26.39
N ASN A 767 -5.52 25.10 -27.43
CA ASN A 767 -6.77 24.40 -27.69
C ASN A 767 -6.46 23.04 -28.34
N TYR A 768 -7.01 21.99 -27.78
CA TYR A 768 -6.74 20.61 -28.21
C TYR A 768 -8.04 19.90 -28.60
N ASN A 769 -8.01 19.28 -29.77
CA ASN A 769 -9.16 18.57 -30.37
C ASN A 769 -8.88 17.08 -30.63
N GLY A 770 -7.84 16.53 -30.05
CA GLY A 770 -7.43 15.12 -30.23
C GLY A 770 -6.31 14.92 -31.26
N LEU A 771 -5.92 15.91 -32.02
CA LEU A 771 -4.82 15.83 -33.00
C LEU A 771 -3.52 16.30 -32.38
N GLU A 772 -2.39 15.72 -32.85
CA GLU A 772 -1.06 16.13 -32.41
C GLU A 772 -0.76 17.60 -32.72
N GLN A 773 -0.14 18.30 -31.77
CA GLN A 773 0.25 19.67 -31.86
C GLN A 773 1.61 19.87 -31.17
N THR A 774 2.44 20.78 -31.73
CA THR A 774 3.70 21.19 -31.10
C THR A 774 3.68 22.69 -30.80
N VAL A 775 4.04 23.02 -29.56
CA VAL A 775 4.05 24.38 -29.02
C VAL A 775 5.48 24.78 -28.70
N SER A 776 5.93 25.91 -29.20
CA SER A 776 7.21 26.50 -28.82
C SER A 776 7.06 27.39 -27.59
N LEU A 777 8.01 27.27 -26.64
CA LEU A 777 7.97 27.91 -25.32
C LEU A 777 9.27 28.69 -25.03
#